data_1e8b5f9c96ea5cbdfdbc107d4a104861
#
_entry.id   1e8b5f9c96ea5cbdfdbc107d4a104861
#
_cell.length_a   1.000
_cell.length_b   1.000
_cell.length_c   1.000
_cell.angle_alpha   90.00
_cell.angle_beta   90.00
_cell.angle_gamma   90.00
#
_symmetry.space_group_name_H-M   'P 1'
#
loop_
_entity.id
_entity.type
_entity.pdbx_description
1 polymer ?
#
loop_
_entity_poly.entity_id
_entity_poly.type
_entity_poly.pdbx_seq_one_letter_code
_entity_poly.pdbx_strand_id
1 'polypeptide(L)'
;MEDMTNSISFLPKPDIDFSKLNYIEDRKDLYVNLFELKIKKDLNLYKYPFSIEPEIDSTMNRLKLNILNKSHSGISKIYGKYIISGEAIYSLNKVEVNHAFKSVVYSKGKYEYLINVQKFSNEIIIKKEDAQQSHLAKQFIEILVKDILSSNPKLEFDKGLFVLKTDKKVIETERVSINYYPGFTTRFVETEKGNYINVSLKNKIESTNNILEYLQAMAYRNKKNRNEIKNKLEGRWFYFEKKKFKINDILFDKNPKNQSIHVDGKSISLYDYYTKKYNLNIKDLNQPLILSLKKGPQGSKLSAYYIPELCTFSGLDEREQQDNYFMKELSKTTKIDPNTRIYQTNKILNLLVDPEKKGNDPNILSAKEKSELYGIEITAPKEPFKGYLMKETKLIAGNEKNITSKDRRFPVLNKKDMTSWICFYEQMNYNDAETLSKCLSLASKDYGFEIAEPEWIEMQDYSTAKDWIDTANDYFVNGDQSKYSFVIFLIGKNPNLYNELKKHSLCQNGYVSQIVKTKSLKSKGMMSTCSKILLQINAKLGGISYKTIIDKQIKERKIMVVGVDSSHFRKNTGIAMVSTIDDSFADFYNKEQIIKEDKIEQIQFCVSSFLEEAIPQYENKNKEKPRSIIIYRQGVSDNIKDALKVEIQQIEQVCKNHSILFYYILVNTKTTFKFFEKAGNSYFNPNAGLLVTDEVTSRNQFEFFIQPQQVTGGSATPTRFHVAYGNMNFPEIIPKFTYDLCHIYSNWQGTVRIPNVIKSAEKLSKMTVKNTGEELNPNLSLGQSYL
;
A
#
# COMPACT_ATOMS: atom_id res chain seq x y z
N MET A 1 -35.77 -11.60 -4.43
CA MET A 1 -34.37 -11.10 -4.59
C MET A 1 -34.27 -9.80 -5.41
N GLU A 2 -35.35 -9.20 -5.85
CA GLU A 2 -35.37 -8.02 -6.72
C GLU A 2 -35.52 -6.67 -6.02
N ASP A 3 -35.66 -6.62 -4.69
CA ASP A 3 -35.87 -5.36 -3.94
C ASP A 3 -34.64 -4.87 -3.12
N MET A 4 -33.47 -5.47 -3.30
CA MET A 4 -32.23 -5.09 -2.58
C MET A 4 -31.30 -4.13 -3.35
N THR A 5 -31.76 -3.50 -4.41
CA THR A 5 -30.93 -2.57 -5.22
C THR A 5 -31.02 -1.10 -4.75
N ASN A 6 -31.48 -0.83 -3.54
CA ASN A 6 -31.37 0.51 -2.98
C ASN A 6 -29.89 0.87 -2.81
N SER A 7 -29.43 1.75 -3.68
CA SER A 7 -28.04 2.22 -3.79
C SER A 7 -27.57 2.81 -2.48
N ILE A 8 -26.63 2.14 -1.79
CA ILE A 8 -25.88 2.80 -0.73
C ILE A 8 -25.18 4.00 -1.37
N SER A 9 -25.65 5.19 -1.09
CA SER A 9 -24.97 6.43 -1.46
C SER A 9 -23.84 6.69 -0.46
N PHE A 10 -22.66 7.07 -0.94
CA PHE A 10 -21.59 7.55 -0.06
C PHE A 10 -22.10 8.74 0.76
N LEU A 11 -21.58 8.85 2.00
CA LEU A 11 -21.96 9.92 2.90
C LEU A 11 -21.62 11.28 2.27
N PRO A 12 -22.62 12.18 2.13
CA PRO A 12 -22.37 13.52 1.62
C PRO A 12 -21.48 14.30 2.59
N LYS A 13 -20.81 15.31 2.05
CA LYS A 13 -20.02 16.22 2.87
C LYS A 13 -20.95 16.93 3.87
N PRO A 14 -20.62 16.90 5.19
CA PRO A 14 -21.41 17.63 6.18
C PRO A 14 -21.19 19.15 6.03
N ASP A 15 -22.24 19.92 6.28
CA ASP A 15 -22.18 21.39 6.33
C ASP A 15 -21.61 21.84 7.69
N ILE A 16 -20.28 21.80 7.82
CA ILE A 16 -19.56 22.17 9.04
C ILE A 16 -18.49 23.18 8.74
N ASP A 17 -18.50 24.29 9.48
CA ASP A 17 -17.39 25.23 9.51
C ASP A 17 -16.30 24.75 10.48
N PHE A 18 -15.36 23.96 9.96
CA PHE A 18 -14.26 23.42 10.76
C PHE A 18 -13.39 24.50 11.42
N SER A 19 -13.35 25.72 10.88
CA SER A 19 -12.56 26.82 11.46
C SER A 19 -13.03 27.25 12.86
N LYS A 20 -14.28 26.97 13.20
CA LYS A 20 -14.92 27.37 14.47
C LYS A 20 -14.85 26.30 15.55
N LEU A 21 -14.31 25.11 15.24
CA LEU A 21 -14.29 24.02 16.22
C LEU A 21 -13.21 24.27 17.30
N ASN A 22 -13.57 23.92 18.54
CA ASN A 22 -12.76 24.19 19.72
C ASN A 22 -11.38 23.52 19.72
N TYR A 23 -11.18 22.49 18.92
CA TYR A 23 -9.93 21.77 18.77
C TYR A 23 -9.03 22.32 17.66
N ILE A 24 -9.46 23.31 16.91
CA ILE A 24 -8.62 24.02 15.94
C ILE A 24 -7.81 25.10 16.70
N GLU A 25 -6.51 25.14 16.42
CA GLU A 25 -5.57 26.11 16.98
C GLU A 25 -5.34 27.27 16.01
N ASP A 26 -5.14 26.95 14.74
CA ASP A 26 -4.76 27.95 13.74
C ASP A 26 -5.21 27.55 12.33
N ARG A 27 -5.34 28.54 11.44
CA ARG A 27 -5.59 28.37 10.02
C ARG A 27 -4.30 28.53 9.23
N LYS A 28 -4.04 27.62 8.28
CA LYS A 28 -2.79 27.57 7.51
C LYS A 28 -3.02 27.79 6.02
N ASP A 29 -2.09 28.51 5.41
CA ASP A 29 -1.99 28.64 3.96
C ASP A 29 -1.11 27.50 3.41
N LEU A 30 -1.68 26.72 2.48
CA LEU A 30 -1.06 25.52 1.97
C LEU A 30 -0.77 25.60 0.48
N TYR A 31 0.44 25.25 0.11
CA TYR A 31 0.85 25.02 -1.27
C TYR A 31 0.77 23.53 -1.57
N VAL A 32 0.03 23.18 -2.61
CA VAL A 32 -0.31 21.79 -2.93
C VAL A 32 0.22 21.46 -4.33
N ASN A 33 0.60 20.21 -4.57
CA ASN A 33 1.04 19.75 -5.89
C ASN A 33 -0.15 19.56 -6.87
N LEU A 34 -0.99 20.59 -6.94
CA LEU A 34 -2.15 20.72 -7.81
C LEU A 34 -1.95 21.89 -8.78
N PHE A 35 -2.33 21.68 -10.02
CA PHE A 35 -2.38 22.73 -11.04
C PHE A 35 -3.82 22.91 -11.49
N GLU A 36 -4.28 24.16 -11.55
CA GLU A 36 -5.63 24.49 -11.98
C GLU A 36 -5.81 24.09 -13.45
N LEU A 37 -6.85 23.32 -13.74
CA LEU A 37 -7.22 22.92 -15.09
C LEU A 37 -8.49 23.66 -15.51
N LYS A 38 -8.38 24.41 -16.62
CA LYS A 38 -9.50 25.09 -17.27
C LYS A 38 -9.76 24.51 -18.64
N ILE A 39 -11.02 24.26 -18.94
CA ILE A 39 -11.49 23.90 -20.27
C ILE A 39 -12.05 25.16 -20.91
N LYS A 40 -11.41 25.67 -21.97
CA LYS A 40 -11.75 26.96 -22.62
C LYS A 40 -12.91 26.86 -23.58
N LYS A 41 -13.26 25.67 -24.03
CA LYS A 41 -14.36 25.39 -24.96
C LYS A 41 -15.03 24.06 -24.63
N ASP A 42 -16.30 23.96 -24.95
CA ASP A 42 -17.01 22.69 -24.83
C ASP A 42 -16.41 21.68 -25.81
N LEU A 43 -16.28 20.43 -25.34
CA LEU A 43 -15.77 19.32 -26.14
C LEU A 43 -16.85 18.25 -26.27
N ASN A 44 -17.25 17.94 -27.51
CA ASN A 44 -18.22 16.91 -27.80
C ASN A 44 -17.52 15.54 -27.83
N LEU A 45 -17.93 14.65 -26.97
CA LEU A 45 -17.45 13.29 -26.89
C LEU A 45 -18.50 12.35 -27.49
N TYR A 46 -18.23 11.89 -28.71
CA TYR A 46 -19.15 11.04 -29.47
C TYR A 46 -19.05 9.58 -29.04
N LYS A 47 -20.22 8.95 -28.87
CA LYS A 47 -20.35 7.52 -28.48
C LYS A 47 -20.54 6.66 -29.71
N TYR A 48 -19.74 5.61 -29.88
CA TYR A 48 -19.74 4.64 -30.95
C TYR A 48 -19.98 3.25 -30.38
N PRO A 49 -21.19 2.67 -30.49
CA PRO A 49 -21.45 1.29 -30.14
C PRO A 49 -20.60 0.36 -30.96
N PHE A 50 -20.13 -0.75 -30.34
CA PHE A 50 -19.44 -1.80 -31.11
C PHE A 50 -19.86 -3.20 -30.68
N SER A 51 -19.74 -4.15 -31.59
CA SER A 51 -19.84 -5.59 -31.35
C SER A 51 -18.56 -6.29 -31.76
N ILE A 52 -18.35 -7.48 -31.22
CA ILE A 52 -17.21 -8.34 -31.60
C ILE A 52 -17.76 -9.68 -32.07
N GLU A 53 -17.33 -10.12 -33.24
CA GLU A 53 -17.68 -11.40 -33.84
C GLU A 53 -16.44 -12.30 -33.96
N PRO A 54 -16.52 -13.60 -33.57
CA PRO A 54 -17.64 -14.23 -32.89
C PRO A 54 -17.93 -13.64 -31.53
N GLU A 55 -19.17 -13.77 -31.05
CA GLU A 55 -19.63 -13.22 -29.78
C GLU A 55 -18.78 -13.75 -28.60
N ILE A 56 -18.49 -12.89 -27.67
CA ILE A 56 -17.66 -13.19 -26.51
C ILE A 56 -18.54 -13.09 -25.28
N ASP A 57 -18.47 -14.11 -24.42
CA ASP A 57 -19.16 -14.13 -23.14
C ASP A 57 -18.85 -12.85 -22.31
N SER A 58 -19.89 -12.25 -21.74
CA SER A 58 -19.80 -11.00 -20.94
C SER A 58 -18.84 -11.09 -19.78
N THR A 59 -18.57 -12.30 -19.27
CA THR A 59 -17.59 -12.53 -18.18
C THR A 59 -16.13 -12.46 -18.66
N MET A 60 -15.89 -12.53 -19.98
CA MET A 60 -14.54 -12.52 -20.57
C MET A 60 -13.98 -11.13 -20.88
N ASN A 61 -14.18 -10.17 -20.00
CA ASN A 61 -13.72 -8.78 -20.17
C ASN A 61 -12.25 -8.65 -20.60
N ARG A 62 -11.39 -9.55 -20.14
CA ARG A 62 -9.96 -9.54 -20.46
C ARG A 62 -9.66 -9.94 -21.91
N LEU A 63 -10.41 -10.90 -22.46
CA LEU A 63 -10.32 -11.27 -23.87
C LEU A 63 -10.79 -10.12 -24.74
N LYS A 64 -11.93 -9.52 -24.41
CA LYS A 64 -12.49 -8.32 -25.07
C LYS A 64 -11.46 -7.19 -25.16
N LEU A 65 -10.82 -6.84 -24.03
CA LEU A 65 -9.76 -5.82 -23.99
C LEU A 65 -8.53 -6.20 -24.84
N ASN A 66 -8.13 -7.48 -24.87
CA ASN A 66 -7.02 -7.93 -25.70
C ASN A 66 -7.30 -7.79 -27.20
N ILE A 67 -8.50 -8.13 -27.63
CA ILE A 67 -8.96 -8.00 -29.03
C ILE A 67 -8.95 -6.52 -29.43
N LEU A 68 -9.52 -5.65 -28.61
CA LEU A 68 -9.55 -4.20 -28.84
C LEU A 68 -8.15 -3.58 -28.90
N ASN A 69 -7.25 -3.98 -27.98
CA ASN A 69 -5.87 -3.52 -27.97
C ASN A 69 -5.07 -3.96 -29.21
N LYS A 70 -5.36 -5.12 -29.78
CA LYS A 70 -4.71 -5.57 -31.01
C LYS A 70 -5.11 -4.72 -32.22
N SER A 71 -6.33 -4.21 -32.25
CA SER A 71 -6.85 -3.31 -33.30
C SER A 71 -6.64 -1.83 -32.99
N HIS A 72 -5.96 -1.47 -31.89
CA HIS A 72 -5.76 -0.08 -31.43
C HIS A 72 -5.24 0.84 -32.54
N SER A 73 -4.26 0.38 -33.33
CA SER A 73 -3.69 1.18 -34.43
C SER A 73 -4.71 1.52 -35.51
N GLY A 74 -5.58 0.59 -35.86
CA GLY A 74 -6.66 0.82 -36.83
C GLY A 74 -7.74 1.75 -36.29
N ILE A 75 -8.17 1.49 -35.05
CA ILE A 75 -9.20 2.29 -34.40
C ILE A 75 -8.72 3.73 -34.18
N SER A 76 -7.49 3.93 -33.72
CA SER A 76 -6.95 5.27 -33.46
C SER A 76 -6.71 6.11 -34.71
N LYS A 77 -6.52 5.49 -35.88
CA LYS A 77 -6.41 6.23 -37.15
C LYS A 77 -7.72 6.92 -37.53
N ILE A 78 -8.86 6.32 -37.19
CA ILE A 78 -10.19 6.84 -37.54
C ILE A 78 -10.76 7.69 -36.44
N TYR A 79 -10.73 7.16 -35.19
CA TYR A 79 -11.36 7.79 -34.03
C TYR A 79 -10.42 8.72 -33.26
N GLY A 80 -9.13 8.79 -33.60
CA GLY A 80 -8.15 9.59 -32.87
C GLY A 80 -7.93 9.05 -31.45
N LYS A 81 -7.90 9.93 -30.47
CA LYS A 81 -7.85 9.54 -29.06
C LYS A 81 -9.24 9.09 -28.60
N TYR A 82 -9.30 7.95 -27.96
CA TYR A 82 -10.55 7.34 -27.53
C TYR A 82 -10.43 6.61 -26.20
N ILE A 83 -11.57 6.41 -25.56
CA ILE A 83 -11.76 5.50 -24.44
C ILE A 83 -12.77 4.42 -24.80
N ILE A 84 -12.68 3.29 -24.12
CA ILE A 84 -13.65 2.22 -24.21
C ILE A 84 -14.34 2.10 -22.86
N SER A 85 -15.66 2.18 -22.87
CA SER A 85 -16.48 1.97 -21.69
C SER A 85 -17.72 1.16 -22.05
N GLY A 86 -17.91 0.02 -21.36
CA GLY A 86 -18.94 -0.96 -21.73
C GLY A 86 -18.74 -1.48 -23.17
N GLU A 87 -19.76 -1.33 -23.98
CA GLU A 87 -19.78 -1.73 -25.40
C GLU A 87 -19.73 -0.55 -26.36
N ALA A 88 -19.05 0.52 -25.96
CA ALA A 88 -18.89 1.71 -26.78
C ALA A 88 -17.47 2.28 -26.74
N ILE A 89 -17.07 2.84 -27.87
CA ILE A 89 -15.92 3.72 -28.02
C ILE A 89 -16.41 5.17 -27.87
N TYR A 90 -15.63 6.00 -27.16
CA TYR A 90 -15.88 7.45 -27.02
C TYR A 90 -14.70 8.23 -27.55
N SER A 91 -14.95 9.20 -28.44
CA SER A 91 -13.91 10.01 -29.12
C SER A 91 -14.40 11.42 -29.40
N LEU A 92 -13.45 12.36 -29.58
CA LEU A 92 -13.74 13.72 -30.06
C LEU A 92 -14.00 13.78 -31.58
N ASN A 93 -13.52 12.79 -32.34
CA ASN A 93 -13.73 12.77 -33.80
C ASN A 93 -15.16 12.32 -34.09
N LYS A 94 -15.91 13.12 -34.87
CA LYS A 94 -17.23 12.74 -35.35
C LYS A 94 -17.08 11.86 -36.59
N VAL A 95 -17.50 10.60 -36.49
CA VAL A 95 -17.44 9.57 -37.57
C VAL A 95 -18.86 9.15 -37.90
N GLU A 96 -19.31 9.40 -39.11
CA GLU A 96 -20.69 9.20 -39.54
C GLU A 96 -20.94 7.87 -40.27
N VAL A 97 -19.92 7.04 -40.41
CA VAL A 97 -19.97 5.74 -41.09
C VAL A 97 -19.56 4.61 -40.17
N ASN A 98 -20.03 3.41 -40.45
CA ASN A 98 -19.65 2.21 -39.74
C ASN A 98 -18.25 1.77 -40.17
N HIS A 99 -17.49 1.23 -39.24
CA HIS A 99 -16.16 0.67 -39.49
C HIS A 99 -16.00 -0.73 -38.92
N ALA A 100 -15.24 -1.57 -39.61
CA ALA A 100 -14.90 -2.90 -39.15
C ALA A 100 -13.37 -3.08 -39.02
N PHE A 101 -12.92 -3.66 -37.93
CA PHE A 101 -11.50 -3.88 -37.65
C PHE A 101 -11.23 -5.35 -37.38
N LYS A 102 -10.28 -5.93 -38.12
CA LYS A 102 -9.83 -7.32 -37.88
C LYS A 102 -8.83 -7.34 -36.70
N SER A 103 -9.02 -8.27 -35.80
CA SER A 103 -8.12 -8.56 -34.68
C SER A 103 -7.74 -10.03 -34.68
N VAL A 104 -6.44 -10.32 -34.60
CA VAL A 104 -5.94 -11.70 -34.54
C VAL A 104 -5.37 -11.95 -33.16
N VAL A 105 -5.94 -12.92 -32.46
CA VAL A 105 -5.48 -13.36 -31.15
C VAL A 105 -4.93 -14.77 -31.24
N TYR A 106 -3.69 -14.96 -30.81
CA TYR A 106 -3.04 -16.26 -30.74
C TYR A 106 -3.22 -16.88 -29.36
N SER A 107 -3.92 -18.05 -29.32
CA SER A 107 -4.10 -18.84 -28.10
C SER A 107 -4.36 -20.28 -28.53
N LYS A 108 -3.56 -21.27 -28.22
CA LYS A 108 -3.68 -22.68 -28.68
C LYS A 108 -4.08 -22.84 -30.16
N GLY A 109 -4.14 -21.73 -30.92
CA GLY A 109 -4.55 -21.57 -32.31
C GLY A 109 -4.62 -20.09 -32.69
N LYS A 110 -4.82 -19.82 -33.98
CA LYS A 110 -5.07 -18.49 -34.52
C LYS A 110 -6.57 -18.24 -34.51
N TYR A 111 -7.01 -17.26 -33.74
CA TYR A 111 -8.43 -16.85 -33.71
C TYR A 111 -8.54 -15.45 -34.30
N GLU A 112 -9.43 -15.30 -35.25
CA GLU A 112 -9.75 -14.01 -35.88
C GLU A 112 -11.05 -13.48 -35.32
N TYR A 113 -11.03 -12.20 -34.96
CA TYR A 113 -12.20 -11.48 -34.49
C TYR A 113 -12.42 -10.27 -35.36
N LEU A 114 -13.70 -9.95 -35.61
CA LEU A 114 -14.13 -8.73 -36.26
C LEU A 114 -14.76 -7.79 -35.23
N ILE A 115 -14.26 -6.56 -35.17
CA ILE A 115 -14.83 -5.52 -34.34
C ILE A 115 -15.64 -4.62 -35.26
N ASN A 116 -16.95 -4.67 -35.12
CA ASN A 116 -17.87 -3.83 -35.88
C ASN A 116 -18.22 -2.62 -35.05
N VAL A 117 -17.77 -1.44 -35.46
CA VAL A 117 -18.03 -0.16 -34.78
C VAL A 117 -19.08 0.59 -35.58
N GLN A 118 -20.22 0.86 -34.97
CA GLN A 118 -21.33 1.59 -35.58
C GLN A 118 -21.00 3.09 -35.66
N LYS A 119 -21.72 3.82 -36.52
CA LYS A 119 -21.72 5.29 -36.55
C LYS A 119 -22.09 5.82 -35.15
N PHE A 120 -21.79 7.09 -34.87
CA PHE A 120 -22.10 7.66 -33.55
C PHE A 120 -23.60 7.58 -33.24
N SER A 121 -23.90 7.28 -31.97
CA SER A 121 -25.30 7.13 -31.50
C SER A 121 -25.72 8.26 -30.55
N ASN A 122 -24.79 8.85 -29.86
CA ASN A 122 -25.03 9.88 -28.84
C ASN A 122 -23.77 10.69 -28.60
N GLU A 123 -23.88 11.84 -27.96
CA GLU A 123 -22.75 12.67 -27.53
C GLU A 123 -22.83 13.02 -26.03
N ILE A 124 -21.68 13.17 -25.42
CA ILE A 124 -21.50 13.69 -24.07
C ILE A 124 -20.69 14.97 -24.18
N ILE A 125 -21.20 16.06 -23.64
CA ILE A 125 -20.50 17.35 -23.68
C ILE A 125 -19.64 17.46 -22.43
N ILE A 126 -18.34 17.65 -22.60
CA ILE A 126 -17.42 18.10 -21.56
C ILE A 126 -17.54 19.61 -21.53
N LYS A 127 -18.30 20.14 -20.59
CA LYS A 127 -18.65 21.58 -20.53
C LYS A 127 -17.48 22.41 -20.03
N LYS A 128 -17.32 23.57 -20.61
CA LYS A 128 -16.31 24.57 -20.27
C LYS A 128 -16.33 24.98 -18.79
N GLU A 129 -17.51 25.22 -18.25
CA GLU A 129 -17.66 25.79 -16.90
C GLU A 129 -18.24 24.83 -15.87
N ASP A 130 -18.42 23.55 -16.25
CA ASP A 130 -18.98 22.59 -15.31
C ASP A 130 -17.92 22.16 -14.29
N ALA A 131 -18.17 22.52 -13.04
CA ALA A 131 -17.33 22.11 -11.92
C ALA A 131 -17.44 20.60 -11.63
N GLN A 132 -18.50 19.94 -12.11
CA GLN A 132 -18.73 18.50 -11.89
C GLN A 132 -18.80 17.76 -13.23
N GLN A 133 -17.68 17.18 -13.65
CA GLN A 133 -17.60 16.39 -14.87
C GLN A 133 -18.13 14.95 -14.66
N SER A 134 -18.75 14.37 -15.69
CA SER A 134 -19.13 12.97 -15.67
C SER A 134 -17.91 12.06 -15.52
N HIS A 135 -18.09 10.82 -15.06
CA HIS A 135 -16.98 9.87 -14.90
C HIS A 135 -16.21 9.63 -16.20
N LEU A 136 -16.93 9.52 -17.33
CA LEU A 136 -16.33 9.39 -18.67
C LEU A 136 -15.56 10.64 -19.07
N ALA A 137 -16.11 11.83 -18.80
CA ALA A 137 -15.43 13.09 -19.05
C ALA A 137 -14.10 13.18 -18.28
N LYS A 138 -14.09 12.82 -17.01
CA LYS A 138 -12.87 12.79 -16.17
C LYS A 138 -11.80 11.87 -16.77
N GLN A 139 -12.18 10.66 -17.15
CA GLN A 139 -11.25 9.72 -17.80
C GLN A 139 -10.72 10.28 -19.13
N PHE A 140 -11.57 10.94 -19.90
CA PHE A 140 -11.17 11.48 -21.19
C PHE A 140 -10.21 12.67 -21.03
N ILE A 141 -10.47 13.59 -20.09
CA ILE A 141 -9.56 14.68 -19.74
C ILE A 141 -8.18 14.14 -19.36
N GLU A 142 -8.09 13.06 -18.56
CA GLU A 142 -6.80 12.41 -18.27
C GLU A 142 -6.07 11.91 -19.51
N ILE A 143 -6.79 11.38 -20.51
CA ILE A 143 -6.20 10.94 -21.79
C ILE A 143 -5.68 12.14 -22.58
N LEU A 144 -6.43 13.25 -22.64
CA LEU A 144 -5.99 14.46 -23.32
C LEU A 144 -4.72 15.04 -22.67
N VAL A 145 -4.68 15.14 -21.35
CA VAL A 145 -3.49 15.60 -20.62
C VAL A 145 -2.28 14.68 -20.86
N LYS A 146 -2.50 13.36 -20.86
CA LYS A 146 -1.43 12.40 -21.20
C LYS A 146 -0.97 12.53 -22.65
N ASP A 147 -1.88 12.84 -23.58
CA ASP A 147 -1.51 13.05 -24.98
C ASP A 147 -0.71 14.34 -25.19
N ILE A 148 -1.10 15.41 -24.49
CA ILE A 148 -0.32 16.67 -24.46
C ILE A 148 1.10 16.39 -23.99
N LEU A 149 1.28 15.76 -22.83
CA LEU A 149 2.60 15.43 -22.28
C LEU A 149 3.40 14.48 -23.18
N SER A 150 2.75 13.50 -23.81
CA SER A 150 3.41 12.54 -24.69
C SER A 150 3.98 13.18 -25.96
N SER A 151 3.54 14.39 -26.32
CA SER A 151 4.06 15.14 -27.46
C SER A 151 5.39 15.83 -27.15
N ASN A 152 5.73 16.01 -25.88
CA ASN A 152 6.98 16.63 -25.48
C ASN A 152 8.17 15.68 -25.74
N PRO A 153 9.21 16.12 -26.48
CA PRO A 153 10.36 15.28 -26.83
C PRO A 153 11.20 14.85 -25.62
N LYS A 154 11.18 15.62 -24.54
CA LYS A 154 11.95 15.37 -23.29
C LYS A 154 11.35 14.25 -22.46
N LEU A 155 10.11 13.80 -22.78
CA LEU A 155 9.39 12.80 -22.01
C LEU A 155 9.32 11.45 -22.74
N GLU A 156 9.47 10.39 -21.97
CA GLU A 156 9.07 9.03 -22.36
C GLU A 156 7.94 8.55 -21.46
N PHE A 157 6.87 8.00 -22.07
CA PHE A 157 5.79 7.41 -21.33
C PHE A 157 6.00 5.91 -21.18
N ASP A 158 6.15 5.43 -19.93
CA ASP A 158 6.31 4.02 -19.61
C ASP A 158 5.28 3.59 -18.56
N LYS A 159 4.25 2.86 -19.00
CA LYS A 159 3.21 2.23 -18.14
C LYS A 159 2.58 3.17 -17.09
N GLY A 160 2.17 4.34 -17.51
CA GLY A 160 1.52 5.32 -16.64
C GLY A 160 2.47 6.29 -15.94
N LEU A 161 3.76 6.16 -16.15
CA LEU A 161 4.79 7.04 -15.64
C LEU A 161 5.41 7.85 -16.80
N PHE A 162 5.50 9.16 -16.65
CA PHE A 162 6.34 10.01 -17.50
C PHE A 162 7.75 10.06 -16.92
N VAL A 163 8.74 9.72 -17.74
CA VAL A 163 10.15 9.68 -17.37
C VAL A 163 10.89 10.78 -18.09
N LEU A 164 11.70 11.57 -17.36
CA LEU A 164 12.61 12.56 -17.89
C LEU A 164 13.90 11.86 -18.34
N LYS A 165 14.04 11.62 -19.65
CA LYS A 165 15.21 10.91 -20.22
C LYS A 165 16.55 11.60 -19.95
N THR A 166 16.54 12.92 -20.01
CA THR A 166 17.73 13.77 -19.85
C THR A 166 18.29 13.73 -18.42
N ASP A 167 17.46 13.41 -17.45
CA ASP A 167 17.78 13.48 -16.02
C ASP A 167 18.14 12.10 -15.43
N LYS A 168 18.45 11.10 -16.29
CA LYS A 168 18.93 9.78 -15.86
C LYS A 168 20.18 9.92 -15.01
N LYS A 169 20.23 9.23 -13.88
CA LYS A 169 21.40 9.11 -13.00
C LYS A 169 21.77 7.65 -12.81
N VAL A 170 23.06 7.36 -12.68
CA VAL A 170 23.55 6.08 -12.19
C VAL A 170 23.90 6.26 -10.72
N ILE A 171 23.39 5.39 -9.87
CA ILE A 171 23.74 5.31 -8.46
C ILE A 171 24.55 4.03 -8.30
N GLU A 172 25.81 4.19 -7.98
CA GLU A 172 26.77 3.09 -7.95
C GLU A 172 27.49 3.03 -6.60
N THR A 173 27.69 1.82 -6.15
CA THR A 173 28.56 1.47 -5.01
C THR A 173 29.44 0.30 -5.45
N GLU A 174 30.42 -0.10 -4.64
CA GLU A 174 31.29 -1.23 -4.95
C GLU A 174 30.55 -2.53 -5.28
N ARG A 175 29.29 -2.69 -4.82
CA ARG A 175 28.53 -3.94 -4.92
C ARG A 175 27.26 -3.83 -5.74
N VAL A 176 26.73 -2.62 -5.89
CA VAL A 176 25.39 -2.39 -6.46
C VAL A 176 25.45 -1.19 -7.40
N SER A 177 24.92 -1.36 -8.59
CA SER A 177 24.72 -0.28 -9.55
C SER A 177 23.27 -0.30 -10.06
N ILE A 178 22.63 0.86 -10.11
CA ILE A 178 21.28 1.03 -10.63
C ILE A 178 21.15 2.24 -11.54
N ASN A 179 20.25 2.15 -12.48
CA ASN A 179 19.75 3.28 -13.23
C ASN A 179 18.58 3.91 -12.49
N TYR A 180 18.69 5.17 -12.15
CA TYR A 180 17.66 5.98 -11.55
C TYR A 180 17.11 6.96 -12.58
N TYR A 181 15.79 6.98 -12.75
CA TYR A 181 15.09 7.87 -13.65
C TYR A 181 14.06 8.67 -12.86
N PRO A 182 14.24 10.00 -12.74
CA PRO A 182 13.18 10.85 -12.20
C PRO A 182 12.00 10.89 -13.18
N GLY A 183 10.82 10.91 -12.63
CA GLY A 183 9.59 10.94 -13.41
C GLY A 183 8.42 11.44 -12.58
N PHE A 184 7.23 11.40 -13.18
CA PHE A 184 6.00 11.83 -12.54
C PHE A 184 4.78 11.13 -13.14
N THR A 185 3.69 11.19 -12.40
CA THR A 185 2.36 10.80 -12.86
C THR A 185 1.41 11.97 -12.72
N THR A 186 0.42 12.05 -13.60
CA THR A 186 -0.66 13.03 -13.53
C THR A 186 -1.99 12.33 -13.29
N ARG A 187 -2.87 12.98 -12.54
CA ARG A 187 -4.25 12.54 -12.30
C ARG A 187 -5.18 13.74 -12.29
N PHE A 188 -6.31 13.65 -12.97
CA PHE A 188 -7.37 14.63 -12.84
C PHE A 188 -8.02 14.50 -11.45
N VAL A 189 -8.22 15.63 -10.80
CA VAL A 189 -8.85 15.72 -9.48
C VAL A 189 -9.89 16.83 -9.50
N GLU A 190 -11.08 16.48 -9.12
CA GLU A 190 -12.17 17.39 -8.91
C GLU A 190 -12.25 17.71 -7.42
N THR A 191 -12.13 18.96 -7.06
CA THR A 191 -12.13 19.42 -5.68
C THR A 191 -13.26 20.44 -5.47
N GLU A 192 -13.48 20.81 -4.24
CA GLU A 192 -14.45 21.84 -3.88
C GLU A 192 -14.16 23.20 -4.54
N LYS A 193 -12.87 23.55 -4.64
CA LYS A 193 -12.40 24.83 -5.25
C LYS A 193 -12.38 24.82 -6.78
N GLY A 194 -12.40 23.63 -7.42
CA GLY A 194 -12.38 23.52 -8.88
C GLY A 194 -11.74 22.22 -9.39
N ASN A 195 -11.38 22.25 -10.67
CA ASN A 195 -10.76 21.15 -11.37
C ASN A 195 -9.24 21.32 -11.42
N TYR A 196 -8.49 20.27 -11.10
CA TYR A 196 -7.03 20.31 -11.00
C TYR A 196 -6.39 19.07 -11.63
N ILE A 197 -5.14 19.24 -12.01
CA ILE A 197 -4.22 18.13 -12.27
C ILE A 197 -3.28 17.95 -11.08
N ASN A 198 -3.38 16.83 -10.41
CA ASN A 198 -2.41 16.42 -9.39
C ASN A 198 -1.16 15.87 -10.08
N VAL A 199 0.00 16.45 -9.79
CA VAL A 199 1.30 16.00 -10.29
C VAL A 199 2.07 15.34 -9.17
N SER A 200 2.30 14.03 -9.30
CA SER A 200 3.03 13.26 -8.30
C SER A 200 4.39 12.80 -8.82
N LEU A 201 5.46 13.33 -8.24
CA LEU A 201 6.82 12.90 -8.55
C LEU A 201 7.00 11.42 -8.17
N LYS A 202 7.55 10.65 -9.07
CA LYS A 202 7.84 9.22 -8.95
C LYS A 202 9.25 8.94 -9.48
N ASN A 203 9.81 7.82 -9.07
CA ASN A 203 11.12 7.41 -9.52
C ASN A 203 11.02 6.01 -10.14
N LYS A 204 11.65 5.80 -11.28
CA LYS A 204 11.87 4.48 -11.86
C LYS A 204 13.29 4.04 -11.54
N ILE A 205 13.41 2.85 -10.98
CA ILE A 205 14.69 2.23 -10.63
C ILE A 205 14.80 0.93 -11.40
N GLU A 206 15.91 0.76 -12.10
CA GLU A 206 16.25 -0.45 -12.84
C GLU A 206 17.61 -0.94 -12.37
N SER A 207 17.70 -2.19 -11.94
CA SER A 207 18.98 -2.83 -11.67
C SER A 207 19.80 -2.91 -12.97
N THR A 208 21.08 -2.65 -12.92
CA THR A 208 21.99 -2.86 -14.06
C THR A 208 22.39 -4.33 -14.18
N ASN A 209 22.28 -5.10 -13.10
CA ASN A 209 22.61 -6.52 -13.06
C ASN A 209 21.48 -7.36 -13.66
N ASN A 210 21.84 -8.36 -14.46
CA ASN A 210 20.87 -9.29 -15.00
C ASN A 210 20.51 -10.39 -13.96
N ILE A 211 19.43 -11.12 -14.24
CA ILE A 211 18.95 -12.16 -13.31
C ILE A 211 19.94 -13.35 -13.22
N LEU A 212 20.73 -13.62 -14.26
CA LEU A 212 21.74 -14.68 -14.20
C LEU A 212 22.82 -14.37 -13.17
N GLU A 213 23.29 -13.12 -13.11
CA GLU A 213 24.27 -12.68 -12.11
C GLU A 213 23.73 -12.84 -10.68
N TYR A 214 22.45 -12.55 -10.47
CA TYR A 214 21.79 -12.84 -9.19
C TYR A 214 21.79 -14.34 -8.87
N LEU A 215 21.41 -15.20 -9.83
CA LEU A 215 21.39 -16.65 -9.65
C LEU A 215 22.80 -17.21 -9.36
N GLN A 216 23.82 -16.69 -10.04
CA GLN A 216 25.22 -17.07 -9.80
C GLN A 216 25.67 -16.70 -8.38
N ALA A 217 25.36 -15.48 -7.94
CA ALA A 217 25.68 -15.03 -6.59
C ALA A 217 24.94 -15.83 -5.50
N MET A 218 23.76 -16.37 -5.80
CA MET A 218 23.03 -17.31 -4.94
C MET A 218 23.50 -18.77 -5.07
N ALA A 219 24.60 -19.01 -5.81
CA ALA A 219 25.17 -20.33 -6.05
C ALA A 219 24.12 -21.36 -6.53
N TYR A 220 23.32 -21.01 -7.55
CA TYR A 220 22.19 -21.83 -8.06
C TYR A 220 22.60 -23.22 -8.54
N ARG A 221 23.88 -23.43 -8.90
CA ARG A 221 24.43 -24.73 -9.30
C ARG A 221 24.41 -25.75 -8.14
N ASN A 222 24.47 -25.27 -6.88
CA ASN A 222 24.26 -26.12 -5.72
C ASN A 222 22.75 -26.46 -5.57
N LYS A 223 22.41 -27.75 -5.69
CA LYS A 223 21.02 -28.22 -5.61
C LYS A 223 20.31 -27.84 -4.29
N LYS A 224 21.04 -27.74 -3.19
CA LYS A 224 20.51 -27.35 -1.87
C LYS A 224 19.92 -25.93 -1.88
N ASN A 225 20.47 -25.01 -2.69
CA ASN A 225 20.04 -23.62 -2.75
C ASN A 225 18.81 -23.40 -3.67
N ARG A 226 18.48 -24.36 -4.53
CA ARG A 226 17.46 -24.15 -5.59
C ARG A 226 16.07 -23.87 -5.04
N ASN A 227 15.64 -24.55 -3.99
CA ASN A 227 14.34 -24.31 -3.37
C ASN A 227 14.27 -22.91 -2.72
N GLU A 228 15.34 -22.48 -2.07
CA GLU A 228 15.43 -21.13 -1.51
C GLU A 228 15.34 -20.07 -2.61
N ILE A 229 16.08 -20.25 -3.71
CA ILE A 229 16.07 -19.35 -4.86
C ILE A 229 14.65 -19.26 -5.48
N LYS A 230 13.98 -20.40 -5.69
CA LYS A 230 12.59 -20.42 -6.18
C LYS A 230 11.68 -19.62 -5.25
N ASN A 231 11.74 -19.88 -3.96
CA ASN A 231 10.95 -19.20 -2.95
C ASN A 231 11.20 -17.67 -2.93
N LYS A 232 12.43 -17.23 -3.12
CA LYS A 232 12.78 -15.79 -3.16
C LYS A 232 12.35 -15.10 -4.44
N LEU A 233 12.35 -15.81 -5.56
CA LEU A 233 12.08 -15.21 -6.88
C LEU A 233 10.63 -15.34 -7.33
N GLU A 234 9.87 -16.32 -6.84
CA GLU A 234 8.46 -16.48 -7.20
C GLU A 234 7.66 -15.20 -6.88
N GLY A 235 6.90 -14.73 -7.85
CA GLY A 235 6.08 -13.54 -7.70
C GLY A 235 6.80 -12.23 -8.00
N ARG A 236 8.13 -12.21 -8.15
CA ARG A 236 8.88 -10.99 -8.50
C ARG A 236 8.66 -10.60 -9.95
N TRP A 237 8.83 -9.29 -10.22
CA TRP A 237 8.70 -8.73 -11.55
C TRP A 237 10.06 -8.50 -12.17
N PHE A 238 10.16 -8.75 -13.50
CA PHE A 238 11.35 -8.50 -14.28
C PHE A 238 11.04 -7.84 -15.63
N TYR A 239 12.04 -7.24 -16.22
CA TYR A 239 11.98 -6.67 -17.57
C TYR A 239 12.72 -7.59 -18.57
N PHE A 240 12.09 -7.78 -19.73
CA PHE A 240 12.72 -8.26 -20.94
C PHE A 240 12.28 -7.34 -22.09
N GLU A 241 13.24 -6.76 -22.82
CA GLU A 241 12.98 -5.80 -23.91
C GLU A 241 11.90 -4.75 -23.55
N LYS A 242 12.10 -4.00 -22.49
CA LYS A 242 11.16 -2.96 -21.98
C LYS A 242 9.77 -3.47 -21.57
N LYS A 243 9.49 -4.76 -21.72
CA LYS A 243 8.22 -5.36 -21.25
C LYS A 243 8.40 -5.99 -19.88
N LYS A 244 7.41 -5.82 -19.02
CA LYS A 244 7.41 -6.30 -17.64
C LYS A 244 6.65 -7.63 -17.53
N PHE A 245 7.27 -8.61 -16.85
CA PHE A 245 6.74 -9.95 -16.66
C PHE A 245 6.90 -10.37 -15.20
N LYS A 246 6.10 -11.38 -14.76
CA LYS A 246 6.17 -11.94 -13.42
C LYS A 246 6.89 -13.28 -13.44
N ILE A 247 7.81 -13.53 -12.51
CA ILE A 247 8.44 -14.83 -12.29
C ILE A 247 7.41 -15.74 -11.62
N ASN A 248 7.08 -16.86 -12.25
CA ASN A 248 6.22 -17.89 -11.66
C ASN A 248 7.03 -19.08 -11.17
N ASP A 249 8.16 -19.38 -11.81
CA ASP A 249 9.12 -20.41 -11.37
C ASP A 249 10.49 -20.21 -12.03
N ILE A 250 11.53 -20.84 -11.48
CA ILE A 250 12.86 -21.01 -12.10
C ILE A 250 13.06 -22.48 -12.41
N LEU A 251 13.26 -22.80 -13.69
CA LEU A 251 13.41 -24.17 -14.18
C LEU A 251 14.89 -24.52 -14.28
N PHE A 252 15.41 -25.13 -13.24
CA PHE A 252 16.85 -25.51 -13.16
C PHE A 252 17.24 -26.73 -13.99
N ASP A 253 16.29 -27.49 -14.46
CA ASP A 253 16.42 -28.68 -15.33
C ASP A 253 16.33 -28.33 -16.82
N LYS A 254 15.99 -27.09 -17.14
CA LYS A 254 15.84 -26.58 -18.49
C LYS A 254 16.84 -25.46 -18.79
N ASN A 255 17.29 -25.42 -20.03
CA ASN A 255 18.25 -24.40 -20.51
C ASN A 255 17.86 -23.90 -21.92
N PRO A 256 18.52 -22.86 -22.45
CA PRO A 256 18.22 -22.30 -23.76
C PRO A 256 18.29 -23.30 -24.93
N LYS A 257 19.10 -24.34 -24.84
CA LYS A 257 19.27 -25.35 -25.89
C LYS A 257 18.21 -26.46 -25.83
N ASN A 258 17.92 -26.96 -24.61
CA ASN A 258 17.05 -28.14 -24.45
C ASN A 258 15.57 -27.78 -24.37
N GLN A 259 15.20 -26.51 -24.16
CA GLN A 259 13.81 -26.06 -24.18
C GLN A 259 13.42 -25.66 -25.59
N SER A 260 12.46 -26.36 -26.17
CA SER A 260 11.86 -26.03 -27.45
C SER A 260 10.55 -25.27 -27.29
N ILE A 261 10.23 -24.45 -28.27
CA ILE A 261 8.96 -23.73 -28.43
C ILE A 261 8.40 -23.94 -29.85
N HIS A 262 7.10 -23.89 -30.00
CA HIS A 262 6.44 -23.98 -31.31
C HIS A 262 6.20 -22.57 -31.85
N VAL A 263 6.77 -22.28 -33.01
CA VAL A 263 6.60 -21.02 -33.74
C VAL A 263 6.25 -21.35 -35.17
N ASP A 264 5.12 -20.85 -35.63
CA ASP A 264 4.60 -21.08 -37.02
C ASP A 264 4.61 -22.56 -37.46
N GLY A 265 4.19 -23.45 -36.55
CA GLY A 265 4.09 -24.88 -36.77
C GLY A 265 5.42 -25.66 -36.71
N LYS A 266 6.55 -24.98 -36.48
CA LYS A 266 7.87 -25.61 -36.33
C LYS A 266 8.34 -25.58 -34.89
N SER A 267 8.94 -26.68 -34.44
CA SER A 267 9.62 -26.75 -33.14
C SER A 267 11.03 -26.21 -33.27
N ILE A 268 11.36 -25.16 -32.56
CA ILE A 268 12.72 -24.56 -32.55
C ILE A 268 13.22 -24.44 -31.13
N SER A 269 14.54 -24.46 -30.92
CA SER A 269 15.11 -24.23 -29.58
C SER A 269 14.86 -22.82 -29.11
N LEU A 270 14.84 -22.63 -27.79
CA LEU A 270 14.68 -21.27 -27.22
C LEU A 270 15.87 -20.41 -27.61
N TYR A 271 17.09 -20.98 -27.70
CA TYR A 271 18.28 -20.32 -28.19
C TYR A 271 18.10 -19.78 -29.62
N ASP A 272 17.68 -20.61 -30.56
CA ASP A 272 17.43 -20.20 -31.95
C ASP A 272 16.36 -19.12 -32.06
N TYR A 273 15.30 -19.24 -31.25
CA TYR A 273 14.24 -18.25 -31.23
C TYR A 273 14.74 -16.87 -30.83
N TYR A 274 15.50 -16.76 -29.73
CA TYR A 274 16.00 -15.48 -29.26
C TYR A 274 17.10 -14.90 -30.15
N THR A 275 17.95 -15.74 -30.69
CA THR A 275 19.02 -15.32 -31.60
C THR A 275 18.47 -14.84 -32.95
N LYS A 276 17.56 -15.61 -33.58
CA LYS A 276 17.02 -15.30 -34.92
C LYS A 276 16.00 -14.17 -34.90
N LYS A 277 15.11 -14.16 -33.90
CA LYS A 277 14.01 -13.19 -33.85
C LYS A 277 14.41 -11.85 -33.24
N TYR A 278 15.24 -11.86 -32.21
CA TYR A 278 15.62 -10.67 -31.46
C TYR A 278 17.07 -10.22 -31.69
N ASN A 279 17.84 -10.99 -32.49
CA ASN A 279 19.26 -10.76 -32.77
C ASN A 279 20.11 -10.59 -31.48
N LEU A 280 19.80 -11.40 -30.45
CA LEU A 280 20.43 -11.32 -29.15
C LEU A 280 21.51 -12.38 -29.02
N ASN A 281 22.68 -11.99 -28.43
CA ASN A 281 23.77 -12.91 -28.14
C ASN A 281 23.61 -13.48 -26.72
N ILE A 282 23.64 -14.81 -26.60
CA ILE A 282 23.48 -15.54 -25.33
C ILE A 282 24.82 -16.21 -25.03
N LYS A 283 25.44 -15.85 -23.90
CA LYS A 283 26.79 -16.31 -23.52
C LYS A 283 26.74 -17.64 -22.76
N ASP A 284 25.85 -17.78 -21.76
CA ASP A 284 25.71 -19.01 -20.97
C ASP A 284 24.51 -19.85 -21.49
N LEU A 285 24.84 -20.92 -22.21
CA LEU A 285 23.85 -21.82 -22.79
C LEU A 285 23.33 -22.88 -21.79
N ASN A 286 23.94 -22.97 -20.61
CA ASN A 286 23.57 -23.92 -19.54
C ASN A 286 22.82 -23.25 -18.39
N GLN A 287 22.48 -21.98 -18.51
CA GLN A 287 21.72 -21.25 -17.49
C GLN A 287 20.29 -21.81 -17.38
N PRO A 288 19.65 -21.73 -16.18
CA PRO A 288 18.24 -22.10 -16.00
C PRO A 288 17.32 -21.15 -16.78
N LEU A 289 16.02 -21.48 -16.81
CA LEU A 289 15.03 -20.64 -17.46
C LEU A 289 14.06 -20.04 -16.46
N ILE A 290 13.59 -18.82 -16.74
CA ILE A 290 12.48 -18.18 -16.02
C ILE A 290 11.18 -18.60 -16.69
N LEU A 291 10.27 -19.16 -15.91
CA LEU A 291 8.88 -19.41 -16.32
C LEU A 291 8.00 -18.21 -15.93
N SER A 292 7.31 -17.66 -16.92
CA SER A 292 6.26 -16.66 -16.70
C SER A 292 4.94 -17.17 -17.28
N LEU A 293 3.91 -17.20 -16.44
CA LEU A 293 2.57 -17.66 -16.88
C LEU A 293 1.75 -16.44 -17.30
N LYS A 294 1.26 -16.47 -18.53
CA LYS A 294 0.29 -15.50 -19.05
C LYS A 294 -1.09 -16.13 -19.00
N LYS A 295 -2.10 -15.37 -18.62
CA LYS A 295 -3.49 -15.83 -18.77
C LYS A 295 -3.83 -15.83 -20.28
N GLY A 296 -4.09 -17.00 -20.82
CA GLY A 296 -4.63 -17.18 -22.14
C GLY A 296 -6.17 -17.03 -22.15
N PRO A 297 -6.81 -17.18 -23.33
CA PRO A 297 -8.26 -17.23 -23.45
C PRO A 297 -8.85 -18.35 -22.59
N GLN A 298 -10.08 -18.18 -22.14
CA GLN A 298 -10.82 -19.15 -21.32
C GLN A 298 -10.10 -19.56 -20.00
N GLY A 299 -9.29 -18.64 -19.44
CA GLY A 299 -8.57 -18.92 -18.18
C GLY A 299 -7.36 -19.86 -18.32
N SER A 300 -7.01 -20.30 -19.56
CA SER A 300 -5.82 -21.12 -19.80
C SER A 300 -4.54 -20.39 -19.41
N LYS A 301 -3.57 -21.12 -18.85
CA LYS A 301 -2.25 -20.56 -18.52
C LYS A 301 -1.30 -20.84 -19.70
N LEU A 302 -0.81 -19.80 -20.35
CA LEU A 302 0.22 -19.89 -21.39
C LEU A 302 1.59 -19.72 -20.75
N SER A 303 2.45 -20.73 -20.92
CA SER A 303 3.82 -20.69 -20.46
C SER A 303 4.69 -19.88 -21.40
N ALA A 304 5.43 -18.91 -20.89
CA ALA A 304 6.47 -18.17 -21.59
C ALA A 304 7.80 -18.38 -20.89
N TYR A 305 8.84 -18.71 -21.65
CA TYR A 305 10.17 -18.97 -21.14
C TYR A 305 11.09 -17.80 -21.46
N TYR A 306 11.86 -17.37 -20.46
CA TYR A 306 12.81 -16.27 -20.60
C TYR A 306 14.19 -16.70 -20.13
N ILE A 307 15.21 -16.13 -20.74
CA ILE A 307 16.62 -16.41 -20.47
C ILE A 307 17.12 -15.38 -19.44
N PRO A 308 17.56 -15.80 -18.24
CA PRO A 308 17.94 -14.90 -17.15
C PRO A 308 19.01 -13.87 -17.53
N GLU A 309 19.98 -14.23 -18.36
CA GLU A 309 21.02 -13.33 -18.86
C GLU A 309 20.46 -12.10 -19.59
N LEU A 310 19.30 -12.24 -20.23
CA LEU A 310 18.62 -11.20 -21.00
C LEU A 310 17.58 -10.41 -20.19
N CYS A 311 17.45 -10.71 -18.89
CA CYS A 311 16.41 -10.16 -18.04
C CYS A 311 17.00 -9.37 -16.88
N THR A 312 16.37 -8.25 -16.50
CA THR A 312 16.73 -7.45 -15.32
C THR A 312 15.56 -7.36 -14.34
N PHE A 313 15.83 -7.20 -13.04
CA PHE A 313 14.76 -7.05 -12.06
C PHE A 313 14.04 -5.70 -12.21
N SER A 314 12.73 -5.74 -11.97
CA SER A 314 11.92 -4.52 -11.81
C SER A 314 11.99 -4.06 -10.35
N GLY A 315 12.77 -3.05 -10.08
CA GLY A 315 13.08 -2.57 -8.74
C GLY A 315 14.31 -3.27 -8.13
N LEU A 316 14.55 -3.03 -6.87
CA LEU A 316 15.72 -3.56 -6.15
C LEU A 316 15.55 -5.04 -5.79
N ASP A 317 16.65 -5.79 -5.85
CA ASP A 317 16.69 -7.16 -5.32
C ASP A 317 16.87 -7.16 -3.78
N GLU A 318 16.83 -8.36 -3.15
CA GLU A 318 16.94 -8.45 -1.68
C GLU A 318 18.34 -8.06 -1.17
N ARG A 319 19.39 -8.33 -1.95
CA ARG A 319 20.78 -7.99 -1.58
C ARG A 319 20.98 -6.49 -1.63
N GLU A 320 20.45 -5.85 -2.69
CA GLU A 320 20.45 -4.40 -2.86
C GLU A 320 19.68 -3.71 -1.72
N GLN A 321 18.54 -4.27 -1.30
CA GLN A 321 17.74 -3.75 -0.18
C GLN A 321 18.41 -3.96 1.19
N GLN A 322 19.25 -4.97 1.34
CA GLN A 322 20.00 -5.26 2.58
C GLN A 322 21.31 -4.49 2.68
N ASP A 323 21.81 -3.91 1.58
CA ASP A 323 22.98 -3.06 1.59
C ASP A 323 22.65 -1.69 2.18
N ASN A 324 22.98 -1.51 3.46
CA ASN A 324 22.71 -0.26 4.19
C ASN A 324 23.42 0.96 3.60
N TYR A 325 24.60 0.79 3.04
CA TYR A 325 25.35 1.90 2.43
C TYR A 325 24.65 2.34 1.14
N PHE A 326 24.33 1.39 0.26
CA PHE A 326 23.58 1.65 -0.96
C PHE A 326 22.21 2.28 -0.68
N MET A 327 21.43 1.72 0.28
CA MET A 327 20.12 2.27 0.65
C MET A 327 20.21 3.69 1.21
N LYS A 328 21.31 4.04 1.88
CA LYS A 328 21.56 5.40 2.34
C LYS A 328 21.83 6.35 1.17
N GLU A 329 22.64 5.95 0.19
CA GLU A 329 22.92 6.75 -1.01
C GLU A 329 21.65 6.91 -1.87
N LEU A 330 20.91 5.85 -2.10
CA LEU A 330 19.61 5.89 -2.78
C LEU A 330 18.63 6.84 -2.07
N SER A 331 18.62 6.79 -0.75
CA SER A 331 17.74 7.66 0.07
C SER A 331 18.07 9.14 -0.11
N LYS A 332 19.32 9.53 -0.26
CA LYS A 332 19.70 10.94 -0.52
C LYS A 332 19.11 11.46 -1.84
N THR A 333 19.00 10.59 -2.85
CA THR A 333 18.45 10.96 -4.16
C THR A 333 16.92 10.90 -4.19
N THR A 334 16.31 9.97 -3.45
CA THR A 334 14.86 9.72 -3.51
C THR A 334 14.05 10.51 -2.48
N LYS A 335 14.67 10.93 -1.37
CA LYS A 335 14.04 11.78 -0.35
C LYS A 335 14.12 13.25 -0.76
N ILE A 336 13.11 13.67 -1.51
CA ILE A 336 13.02 15.04 -2.04
C ILE A 336 12.43 15.96 -0.96
N ASP A 337 13.16 17.03 -0.60
CA ASP A 337 12.71 18.07 0.32
C ASP A 337 11.59 18.94 -0.30
N PRO A 338 10.87 19.74 0.52
CA PRO A 338 9.77 20.59 0.03
C PRO A 338 10.15 21.57 -1.08
N ASN A 339 11.26 22.29 -0.96
CA ASN A 339 11.71 23.28 -1.94
C ASN A 339 12.03 22.63 -3.29
N THR A 340 12.83 21.60 -3.27
CA THR A 340 13.19 20.81 -4.48
C THR A 340 11.93 20.21 -5.11
N ARG A 341 10.97 19.75 -4.31
CA ARG A 341 9.73 19.19 -4.85
C ARG A 341 8.88 20.21 -5.56
N ILE A 342 8.64 21.37 -4.95
CA ILE A 342 7.89 22.46 -5.59
C ILE A 342 8.59 22.92 -6.88
N TYR A 343 9.91 23.09 -6.84
CA TYR A 343 10.69 23.45 -8.03
C TYR A 343 10.50 22.42 -9.16
N GLN A 344 10.66 21.14 -8.87
CA GLN A 344 10.50 20.07 -9.87
C GLN A 344 9.06 19.99 -10.38
N THR A 345 8.07 20.17 -9.52
CA THR A 345 6.66 20.15 -9.89
C THR A 345 6.34 21.32 -10.83
N ASN A 346 6.86 22.51 -10.55
CA ASN A 346 6.70 23.69 -11.43
C ASN A 346 7.44 23.53 -12.78
N LYS A 347 8.60 22.85 -12.78
CA LYS A 347 9.30 22.50 -14.04
C LYS A 347 8.40 21.64 -14.95
N ILE A 348 7.59 20.74 -14.39
CA ILE A 348 6.66 19.88 -15.15
C ILE A 348 5.55 20.73 -15.80
N LEU A 349 5.10 21.79 -15.15
CA LEU A 349 4.10 22.70 -15.74
C LEU A 349 4.59 23.26 -17.09
N ASN A 350 5.87 23.64 -17.16
CA ASN A 350 6.45 24.17 -18.39
C ASN A 350 6.48 23.14 -19.54
N LEU A 351 6.52 21.85 -19.23
CA LEU A 351 6.47 20.79 -20.25
C LEU A 351 5.10 20.67 -20.93
N LEU A 352 4.04 21.10 -20.27
CA LEU A 352 2.66 21.11 -20.83
C LEU A 352 2.44 22.20 -21.88
N VAL A 353 3.24 23.26 -21.82
CA VAL A 353 3.18 24.42 -22.74
C VAL A 353 4.42 24.54 -23.62
N ASP A 354 5.25 23.51 -23.67
CA ASP A 354 6.50 23.47 -24.45
C ASP A 354 6.19 23.52 -25.96
N PRO A 355 6.73 24.49 -26.72
CA PRO A 355 6.53 24.56 -28.16
C PRO A 355 7.39 23.56 -28.96
N GLU A 356 8.32 22.87 -28.32
CA GLU A 356 9.24 21.95 -28.99
C GLU A 356 8.49 20.71 -29.52
N LYS A 357 8.74 20.35 -30.78
CA LYS A 357 8.09 19.19 -31.45
C LYS A 357 8.93 17.92 -31.32
N LYS A 358 8.25 16.78 -31.33
CA LYS A 358 8.86 15.46 -31.29
C LYS A 358 9.18 14.97 -32.71
N GLY A 359 10.36 15.25 -33.19
CA GLY A 359 10.78 14.92 -34.56
C GLY A 359 10.56 16.06 -35.53
N ASN A 360 10.90 15.82 -36.82
CA ASN A 360 10.91 16.84 -37.88
C ASN A 360 9.64 16.82 -38.76
N ASP A 361 8.65 15.97 -38.47
CA ASP A 361 7.40 15.92 -39.21
C ASP A 361 6.53 17.15 -38.87
N PRO A 362 6.19 17.99 -39.85
CA PRO A 362 5.38 19.21 -39.64
C PRO A 362 3.97 18.90 -39.11
N ASN A 363 3.47 17.69 -39.34
CA ASN A 363 2.16 17.26 -38.88
C ASN A 363 2.14 16.82 -37.38
N ILE A 364 3.31 16.69 -36.75
CA ILE A 364 3.40 16.39 -35.33
C ILE A 364 3.23 17.68 -34.54
N LEU A 365 2.17 17.71 -33.71
CA LEU A 365 1.89 18.85 -32.84
C LEU A 365 2.74 18.81 -31.55
N SER A 366 3.24 19.96 -31.16
CA SER A 366 3.88 20.19 -29.85
C SER A 366 2.89 20.08 -28.70
N ALA A 367 3.37 20.05 -27.46
CA ALA A 367 2.52 20.06 -26.27
C ALA A 367 1.64 21.33 -26.22
N LYS A 368 2.21 22.49 -26.58
CA LYS A 368 1.49 23.76 -26.65
C LYS A 368 0.37 23.73 -27.71
N GLU A 369 0.67 23.31 -28.93
CA GLU A 369 -0.32 23.23 -30.00
C GLU A 369 -1.46 22.25 -29.66
N LYS A 370 -1.18 21.13 -28.99
CA LYS A 370 -2.23 20.22 -28.53
C LYS A 370 -3.08 20.79 -27.39
N SER A 371 -2.47 21.51 -26.46
CA SER A 371 -3.24 22.23 -25.41
C SER A 371 -4.24 23.20 -26.01
N GLU A 372 -3.81 23.97 -27.02
CA GLU A 372 -4.66 24.89 -27.78
C GLU A 372 -5.74 24.15 -28.56
N LEU A 373 -5.38 23.05 -29.26
CA LEU A 373 -6.31 22.22 -30.02
C LEU A 373 -7.44 21.68 -29.13
N TYR A 374 -7.08 21.18 -27.92
CA TYR A 374 -8.07 20.65 -26.97
C TYR A 374 -8.75 21.75 -26.13
N GLY A 375 -8.28 22.97 -26.20
CA GLY A 375 -8.79 24.08 -25.36
C GLY A 375 -8.53 23.81 -23.85
N ILE A 376 -7.47 23.11 -23.52
CA ILE A 376 -7.08 22.81 -22.15
C ILE A 376 -5.98 23.77 -21.72
N GLU A 377 -6.21 24.49 -20.64
CA GLU A 377 -5.23 25.35 -19.99
C GLU A 377 -4.90 24.81 -18.59
N ILE A 378 -3.60 24.67 -18.30
CA ILE A 378 -3.14 24.20 -16.98
C ILE A 378 -2.19 25.26 -16.42
N THR A 379 -2.51 25.81 -15.25
CA THR A 379 -1.76 26.89 -14.61
C THR A 379 -1.50 26.61 -13.13
N ALA A 380 -0.51 27.28 -12.55
CA ALA A 380 -0.35 27.25 -11.10
C ALA A 380 -1.55 27.93 -10.41
N PRO A 381 -1.98 27.42 -9.24
CA PRO A 381 -3.02 28.08 -8.46
C PRO A 381 -2.61 29.51 -8.10
N LYS A 382 -3.53 30.48 -8.24
CA LYS A 382 -3.27 31.89 -7.94
C LYS A 382 -3.11 32.14 -6.45
N GLU A 383 -3.86 31.40 -5.63
CA GLU A 383 -3.90 31.55 -4.18
C GLU A 383 -3.59 30.21 -3.49
N PRO A 384 -3.01 30.27 -2.28
CA PRO A 384 -2.83 29.06 -1.48
C PRO A 384 -4.17 28.43 -1.09
N PHE A 385 -4.16 27.14 -0.85
CA PHE A 385 -5.29 26.41 -0.27
C PHE A 385 -5.31 26.58 1.24
N LYS A 386 -6.47 26.36 1.86
CA LYS A 386 -6.60 26.47 3.31
C LYS A 386 -6.54 25.09 3.99
N GLY A 387 -6.01 25.08 5.19
CA GLY A 387 -6.00 23.95 6.11
C GLY A 387 -6.05 24.45 7.55
N TYR A 388 -6.13 23.53 8.48
CA TYR A 388 -6.30 23.83 9.90
C TYR A 388 -5.24 23.08 10.72
N LEU A 389 -4.65 23.73 11.70
CA LEU A 389 -3.81 23.08 12.68
C LEU A 389 -4.66 22.68 13.89
N MET A 390 -4.72 21.37 14.16
CA MET A 390 -5.40 20.87 15.35
C MET A 390 -4.52 21.02 16.59
N LYS A 391 -5.15 21.29 17.73
CA LYS A 391 -4.49 21.31 19.04
C LYS A 391 -3.81 19.97 19.32
N GLU A 392 -2.63 20.03 19.95
CA GLU A 392 -1.85 18.85 20.30
C GLU A 392 -2.66 17.88 21.16
N THR A 393 -2.49 16.59 20.89
CA THR A 393 -3.15 15.53 21.65
C THR A 393 -2.50 15.40 23.03
N LYS A 394 -3.30 15.50 24.08
CA LYS A 394 -2.86 15.31 25.46
C LYS A 394 -2.88 13.82 25.81
N LEU A 395 -1.79 13.33 26.39
CA LEU A 395 -1.64 11.96 26.82
C LEU A 395 -1.54 11.87 28.33
N ILE A 396 -2.14 10.84 28.91
CA ILE A 396 -2.07 10.54 30.35
C ILE A 396 -1.40 9.19 30.54
N ALA A 397 -0.35 9.17 31.33
CA ALA A 397 0.36 7.99 31.80
C ALA A 397 -0.07 7.61 33.24
N GLY A 398 0.64 6.68 33.85
CA GLY A 398 0.40 6.30 35.24
C GLY A 398 0.52 7.48 36.21
N ASN A 399 -0.14 7.36 37.38
CA ASN A 399 -0.23 8.42 38.38
C ASN A 399 -0.81 9.73 37.80
N GLU A 400 -1.71 9.64 36.85
CA GLU A 400 -2.34 10.77 36.14
C GLU A 400 -1.34 11.79 35.55
N LYS A 401 -0.12 11.35 35.28
CA LYS A 401 0.92 12.19 34.70
C LYS A 401 0.60 12.58 33.26
N ASN A 402 0.48 13.88 32.99
CA ASN A 402 0.42 14.39 31.64
C ASN A 402 1.78 14.22 30.95
N ILE A 403 1.75 13.63 29.76
CA ILE A 403 2.93 13.41 28.92
C ILE A 403 2.66 13.86 27.48
N THR A 404 3.73 14.04 26.72
CA THR A 404 3.73 14.34 25.30
C THR A 404 4.40 13.18 24.54
N SER A 405 4.27 13.15 23.22
CA SER A 405 4.96 12.19 22.36
C SER A 405 6.50 12.26 22.44
N LYS A 406 7.05 13.31 23.08
CA LYS A 406 8.50 13.53 23.25
C LYS A 406 9.03 13.00 24.59
N ASP A 407 8.14 12.75 25.55
CA ASP A 407 8.54 12.26 26.87
C ASP A 407 9.04 10.81 26.77
N ARG A 408 10.24 10.57 27.34
CA ARG A 408 10.93 9.28 27.29
C ARG A 408 10.84 8.48 28.59
N ARG A 409 10.40 9.12 29.68
CA ARG A 409 10.33 8.55 31.03
C ARG A 409 9.01 8.93 31.68
N PHE A 410 8.21 7.93 31.97
CA PHE A 410 6.90 8.09 32.59
C PHE A 410 6.44 6.77 33.21
N PRO A 411 5.72 6.79 34.33
CA PRO A 411 5.10 5.58 34.85
C PRO A 411 4.02 5.10 33.85
N VAL A 412 3.99 3.80 33.55
CA VAL A 412 2.94 3.26 32.67
C VAL A 412 1.60 3.26 33.36
N LEU A 413 0.51 3.42 32.57
CA LEU A 413 -0.85 3.52 33.07
C LEU A 413 -1.33 2.21 33.70
N ASN A 414 -1.13 1.09 33.02
CA ASN A 414 -1.44 -0.26 33.50
C ASN A 414 -0.24 -1.16 33.26
N LYS A 415 0.50 -1.44 34.32
CA LYS A 415 1.68 -2.30 34.28
C LYS A 415 1.31 -3.77 34.45
N LYS A 416 2.04 -4.66 33.77
CA LYS A 416 1.96 -6.09 33.93
C LYS A 416 3.20 -6.62 34.64
N ASP A 417 3.01 -7.70 35.36
CA ASP A 417 4.07 -8.38 36.07
C ASP A 417 5.11 -8.97 35.10
N MET A 418 6.40 -8.70 35.37
CA MET A 418 7.56 -9.17 34.61
C MET A 418 8.55 -9.91 35.51
N THR A 419 8.10 -10.42 36.64
CA THR A 419 8.94 -11.12 37.63
C THR A 419 9.14 -12.61 37.32
N SER A 420 8.39 -13.16 36.37
CA SER A 420 8.49 -14.57 35.97
C SER A 420 8.64 -14.69 34.45
N TRP A 421 9.86 -14.87 33.96
CA TRP A 421 10.16 -14.97 32.54
C TRP A 421 11.43 -15.79 32.26
N ILE A 422 11.58 -16.25 31.05
CA ILE A 422 12.66 -17.12 30.59
C ILE A 422 13.35 -16.49 29.36
N CYS A 423 14.67 -16.64 29.26
CA CYS A 423 15.48 -16.13 28.15
C CYS A 423 16.29 -17.24 27.50
N PHE A 424 15.99 -17.53 26.23
CA PHE A 424 16.79 -18.40 25.37
C PHE A 424 17.84 -17.59 24.63
N TYR A 425 19.09 -18.05 24.63
CA TYR A 425 20.20 -17.36 23.97
C TYR A 425 21.21 -18.38 23.38
N GLU A 426 21.89 -18.01 22.29
CA GLU A 426 23.01 -18.81 21.75
C GLU A 426 24.24 -18.63 22.63
N GLN A 427 25.01 -19.70 22.87
CA GLN A 427 26.18 -19.73 23.75
C GLN A 427 27.17 -18.56 23.45
N MET A 428 27.47 -18.30 22.17
CA MET A 428 28.31 -17.20 21.73
C MET A 428 27.76 -15.82 22.06
N ASN A 429 26.47 -15.68 22.34
CA ASN A 429 25.78 -14.42 22.63
C ASN A 429 25.49 -14.21 24.12
N TYR A 430 26.16 -14.95 25.03
CA TYR A 430 25.99 -14.80 26.50
C TYR A 430 26.13 -13.35 26.98
N ASN A 431 27.18 -12.65 26.55
CA ASN A 431 27.40 -11.26 26.93
C ASN A 431 26.30 -10.31 26.43
N ASP A 432 25.71 -10.59 25.24
CA ASP A 432 24.57 -9.84 24.73
C ASP A 432 23.30 -10.10 25.56
N ALA A 433 23.12 -11.34 26.06
CA ALA A 433 22.00 -11.74 26.91
C ALA A 433 22.08 -11.05 28.29
N GLU A 434 23.23 -11.10 28.92
CA GLU A 434 23.47 -10.41 30.21
C GLU A 434 23.29 -8.87 30.05
N THR A 435 23.80 -8.32 28.95
CA THR A 435 23.62 -6.90 28.64
C THR A 435 22.14 -6.54 28.47
N LEU A 436 21.36 -7.41 27.78
CA LEU A 436 19.92 -7.19 27.61
C LEU A 436 19.19 -7.16 28.95
N SER A 437 19.44 -8.14 29.85
CA SER A 437 18.82 -8.18 31.18
C SER A 437 19.14 -6.93 32.00
N LYS A 438 20.41 -6.55 32.07
CA LYS A 438 20.85 -5.32 32.76
C LYS A 438 20.16 -4.07 32.21
N CYS A 439 20.04 -3.96 30.85
CA CYS A 439 19.41 -2.80 30.23
C CYS A 439 17.90 -2.78 30.45
N LEU A 440 17.22 -3.93 30.44
CA LEU A 440 15.80 -4.03 30.78
C LEU A 440 15.55 -3.63 32.22
N SER A 441 16.38 -4.11 33.16
CA SER A 441 16.31 -3.73 34.58
C SER A 441 16.55 -2.24 34.82
N LEU A 442 17.49 -1.61 34.10
CA LEU A 442 17.70 -0.15 34.18
C LEU A 442 16.51 0.63 33.57
N ALA A 443 16.02 0.20 32.41
CA ALA A 443 14.89 0.85 31.73
C ALA A 443 13.58 0.71 32.52
N SER A 444 13.40 -0.39 33.27
CA SER A 444 12.17 -0.64 34.03
C SER A 444 11.87 0.45 35.06
N LYS A 445 12.92 1.01 35.65
CA LYS A 445 12.82 2.11 36.65
C LYS A 445 12.16 3.37 36.06
N ASP A 446 12.45 3.69 34.80
CA ASP A 446 11.89 4.85 34.08
C ASP A 446 10.37 4.73 33.85
N TYR A 447 9.84 3.51 33.84
CA TYR A 447 8.43 3.19 33.55
C TYR A 447 7.67 2.64 34.76
N GLY A 448 8.34 2.42 35.88
CA GLY A 448 7.74 1.90 37.11
C GLY A 448 7.47 0.41 37.10
N PHE A 449 8.19 -0.36 36.26
CA PHE A 449 8.12 -1.83 36.27
C PHE A 449 9.05 -2.42 37.33
N GLU A 450 8.64 -3.59 37.81
CA GLU A 450 9.53 -4.53 38.50
C GLU A 450 9.82 -5.67 37.52
N ILE A 451 11.11 -5.94 37.29
CA ILE A 451 11.54 -7.03 36.40
C ILE A 451 12.60 -7.85 37.15
N ALA A 452 12.38 -9.13 37.30
CA ALA A 452 13.33 -10.07 37.89
C ALA A 452 14.38 -10.54 36.88
N GLU A 453 15.44 -11.18 37.38
CA GLU A 453 16.35 -11.96 36.51
C GLU A 453 15.59 -13.12 35.86
N PRO A 454 15.84 -13.43 34.57
CA PRO A 454 15.20 -14.54 33.89
C PRO A 454 15.75 -15.90 34.33
N GLU A 455 14.99 -16.95 34.06
CA GLU A 455 15.58 -18.28 33.92
C GLU A 455 16.35 -18.32 32.59
N TRP A 456 17.62 -18.67 32.61
CA TRP A 456 18.53 -18.68 31.49
C TRP A 456 18.59 -20.05 30.83
N ILE A 457 18.33 -20.12 29.50
CA ILE A 457 18.43 -21.32 28.68
C ILE A 457 19.46 -21.12 27.58
N GLU A 458 20.57 -21.83 27.70
CA GLU A 458 21.64 -21.78 26.72
C GLU A 458 21.37 -22.72 25.53
N MET A 459 21.46 -22.20 24.33
CA MET A 459 21.38 -22.98 23.09
C MET A 459 22.77 -23.05 22.46
N GLN A 460 23.11 -24.20 21.86
CA GLN A 460 24.37 -24.37 21.13
C GLN A 460 24.40 -23.43 19.90
N ASP A 461 25.59 -22.95 19.52
CA ASP A 461 25.75 -21.97 18.43
C ASP A 461 25.32 -22.48 17.05
N TYR A 462 25.30 -23.78 16.86
CA TYR A 462 24.85 -24.46 15.64
C TYR A 462 23.42 -24.99 15.72
N SER A 463 22.66 -24.67 16.77
CA SER A 463 21.30 -25.15 16.96
C SER A 463 20.39 -24.74 15.79
N THR A 464 19.64 -25.70 15.29
CA THR A 464 18.65 -25.50 14.24
C THR A 464 17.37 -24.87 14.82
N ALA A 465 16.49 -24.38 13.96
CA ALA A 465 15.17 -23.90 14.41
C ALA A 465 14.38 -25.01 15.13
N LYS A 466 14.58 -26.27 14.73
CA LYS A 466 13.96 -27.43 15.38
C LYS A 466 14.46 -27.58 16.82
N ASP A 467 15.77 -27.49 17.05
CA ASP A 467 16.34 -27.65 18.41
C ASP A 467 15.78 -26.56 19.35
N TRP A 468 15.64 -25.31 18.86
CA TRP A 468 15.03 -24.22 19.63
C TRP A 468 13.56 -24.51 19.96
N ILE A 469 12.81 -25.06 19.02
CA ILE A 469 11.39 -25.41 19.19
C ILE A 469 11.25 -26.58 20.15
N ASP A 470 12.06 -27.63 20.00
CA ASP A 470 12.03 -28.83 20.86
C ASP A 470 12.34 -28.43 22.32
N THR A 471 13.38 -27.61 22.53
CA THR A 471 13.69 -27.07 23.87
C THR A 471 12.55 -26.18 24.42
N ALA A 472 11.94 -25.32 23.60
CA ALA A 472 10.82 -24.50 24.03
C ALA A 472 9.58 -25.34 24.40
N ASN A 473 9.36 -26.47 23.73
CA ASN A 473 8.28 -27.41 24.05
C ASN A 473 8.41 -27.96 25.48
N ASP A 474 9.61 -28.22 25.96
CA ASP A 474 9.82 -28.72 27.32
C ASP A 474 9.33 -27.76 28.41
N TYR A 475 9.35 -26.45 28.11
CA TYR A 475 8.88 -25.41 29.03
C TYR A 475 7.40 -25.01 28.82
N PHE A 476 6.94 -24.92 27.59
CA PHE A 476 5.63 -24.35 27.26
C PHE A 476 4.57 -25.35 26.77
N VAL A 477 4.95 -26.58 26.48
CA VAL A 477 4.00 -27.62 26.04
C VAL A 477 3.98 -28.77 27.05
N ASN A 478 5.18 -29.31 27.42
CA ASN A 478 5.31 -30.40 28.33
C ASN A 478 5.41 -29.97 29.81
N GLY A 479 5.83 -28.71 30.04
CA GLY A 479 5.98 -28.10 31.35
C GLY A 479 4.75 -27.29 31.78
N ASP A 480 4.87 -26.62 32.94
CA ASP A 480 3.85 -25.71 33.44
C ASP A 480 3.94 -24.36 32.72
N GLN A 481 3.08 -24.18 31.70
CA GLN A 481 2.99 -22.93 30.92
C GLN A 481 2.68 -21.71 31.80
N SER A 482 1.99 -21.87 32.92
CA SER A 482 1.63 -20.76 33.84
C SER A 482 2.82 -20.22 34.65
N LYS A 483 3.93 -20.97 34.69
CA LYS A 483 5.15 -20.60 35.42
C LYS A 483 5.78 -19.31 34.88
N TYR A 484 5.67 -19.05 33.58
CA TYR A 484 6.31 -17.90 32.91
C TYR A 484 5.29 -16.99 32.25
N SER A 485 5.36 -15.69 32.52
CA SER A 485 4.49 -14.69 31.92
C SER A 485 4.85 -14.42 30.45
N PHE A 486 6.13 -14.56 30.06
CA PHE A 486 6.62 -14.41 28.69
C PHE A 486 8.00 -15.05 28.50
N VAL A 487 8.39 -15.21 27.23
CA VAL A 487 9.73 -15.67 26.84
C VAL A 487 10.43 -14.64 25.97
N ILE A 488 11.74 -14.47 26.17
CA ILE A 488 12.61 -13.77 25.23
C ILE A 488 13.47 -14.81 24.48
N PHE A 489 13.46 -14.72 23.16
CA PHE A 489 14.41 -15.41 22.28
C PHE A 489 15.44 -14.42 21.77
N LEU A 490 16.66 -14.50 22.26
CA LEU A 490 17.79 -13.69 21.81
C LEU A 490 18.52 -14.44 20.69
N ILE A 491 18.27 -14.01 19.44
CA ILE A 491 18.76 -14.72 18.25
C ILE A 491 19.88 -13.97 17.53
N GLY A 492 20.83 -14.70 16.95
CA GLY A 492 21.90 -14.17 16.13
C GLY A 492 21.45 -13.84 14.69
N LYS A 493 22.20 -14.31 13.70
CA LYS A 493 22.00 -13.98 12.28
C LYS A 493 21.06 -14.91 11.50
N ASN A 494 20.49 -15.95 12.12
CA ASN A 494 19.65 -16.91 11.41
C ASN A 494 18.34 -16.24 10.93
N PRO A 495 18.13 -16.05 9.62
CA PRO A 495 16.97 -15.31 9.10
C PRO A 495 15.64 -16.07 9.23
N ASN A 496 15.67 -17.40 9.25
CA ASN A 496 14.48 -18.24 9.29
C ASN A 496 13.98 -18.47 10.71
N LEU A 497 14.88 -18.45 11.70
CA LEU A 497 14.56 -18.72 13.10
C LEU A 497 13.45 -17.82 13.66
N TYR A 498 13.45 -16.53 13.26
CA TYR A 498 12.41 -15.58 13.68
C TYR A 498 10.99 -16.08 13.33
N ASN A 499 10.79 -16.53 12.09
CA ASN A 499 9.47 -16.92 11.63
C ASN A 499 9.01 -18.24 12.28
N GLU A 500 9.91 -19.20 12.42
CA GLU A 500 9.61 -20.50 13.06
C GLU A 500 9.25 -20.32 14.54
N LEU A 501 10.03 -19.53 15.30
CA LEU A 501 9.73 -19.24 16.71
C LEU A 501 8.42 -18.46 16.87
N LYS A 502 8.13 -17.52 15.98
CA LYS A 502 6.85 -16.79 16.01
C LYS A 502 5.67 -17.70 15.67
N LYS A 503 5.81 -18.58 14.70
CA LYS A 503 4.80 -19.57 14.36
C LYS A 503 4.53 -20.51 15.54
N HIS A 504 5.58 -21.04 16.14
CA HIS A 504 5.50 -21.93 17.29
C HIS A 504 4.81 -21.26 18.49
N SER A 505 5.24 -20.05 18.86
CA SER A 505 4.71 -19.37 20.05
C SER A 505 3.32 -18.80 19.85
N LEU A 506 3.07 -18.13 18.72
CA LEU A 506 1.82 -17.39 18.54
C LEU A 506 0.69 -18.22 17.93
N CYS A 507 1.02 -19.15 17.01
CA CYS A 507 -0.01 -19.87 16.27
C CYS A 507 -0.27 -21.25 16.87
N GLN A 508 0.79 -22.00 17.19
CA GLN A 508 0.65 -23.39 17.61
C GLN A 508 0.36 -23.53 19.10
N ASN A 509 1.06 -22.79 19.97
CA ASN A 509 0.99 -23.00 21.41
C ASN A 509 0.40 -21.86 22.23
N GLY A 510 0.23 -20.65 21.66
CA GLY A 510 -0.52 -19.57 22.30
C GLY A 510 0.17 -18.93 23.52
N TYR A 511 1.50 -18.77 23.54
CA TYR A 511 2.21 -18.07 24.60
C TYR A 511 2.90 -16.78 24.12
N VAL A 512 3.10 -15.82 25.04
CA VAL A 512 3.66 -14.51 24.74
C VAL A 512 5.17 -14.61 24.55
N SER A 513 5.65 -14.14 23.37
CA SER A 513 7.07 -14.18 23.03
C SER A 513 7.59 -12.83 22.54
N GLN A 514 8.85 -12.53 22.92
CA GLN A 514 9.62 -11.40 22.41
C GLN A 514 10.90 -11.93 21.75
N ILE A 515 11.08 -11.62 20.46
CA ILE A 515 12.31 -11.98 19.75
C ILE A 515 13.20 -10.74 19.65
N VAL A 516 14.44 -10.86 20.11
CA VAL A 516 15.45 -9.81 20.08
C VAL A 516 16.62 -10.28 19.22
N LYS A 517 17.06 -9.44 18.29
CA LYS A 517 18.26 -9.71 17.48
C LYS A 517 19.48 -9.09 18.17
N THR A 518 20.56 -9.85 18.34
CA THR A 518 21.80 -9.38 18.95
C THR A 518 22.35 -8.09 18.29
N LYS A 519 22.19 -7.95 16.97
CA LYS A 519 22.56 -6.74 16.24
C LYS A 519 21.89 -5.47 16.82
N SER A 520 20.68 -5.58 17.37
CA SER A 520 19.94 -4.45 17.93
C SER A 520 20.56 -3.93 19.24
N LEU A 521 21.29 -4.78 19.95
CA LEU A 521 21.96 -4.46 21.20
C LEU A 521 23.33 -3.80 20.99
N LYS A 522 23.93 -3.95 19.80
CA LYS A 522 25.25 -3.40 19.45
C LYS A 522 25.20 -1.96 18.90
N SER A 523 24.04 -1.30 18.96
CA SER A 523 23.84 0.06 18.46
C SER A 523 24.06 1.12 19.55
N LYS A 524 24.45 2.35 19.16
CA LYS A 524 24.54 3.51 20.06
C LYS A 524 23.21 3.86 20.77
N GLY A 525 22.08 3.30 20.30
CA GLY A 525 20.73 3.50 20.84
C GLY A 525 20.21 2.34 21.69
N MET A 526 21.07 1.48 22.24
CA MET A 526 20.70 0.27 22.97
C MET A 526 19.66 0.52 24.08
N MET A 527 19.90 1.49 24.97
CA MET A 527 18.93 1.82 26.06
C MET A 527 17.55 2.20 25.51
N SER A 528 17.49 3.01 24.44
CA SER A 528 16.21 3.34 23.78
C SER A 528 15.55 2.11 23.15
N THR A 529 16.34 1.13 22.71
CA THR A 529 15.82 -0.14 22.18
C THR A 529 15.25 -0.98 23.31
N CYS A 530 15.95 -1.11 24.43
CA CYS A 530 15.48 -1.85 25.60
C CYS A 530 14.21 -1.22 26.21
N SER A 531 14.13 0.11 26.28
CA SER A 531 12.91 0.82 26.68
C SER A 531 11.71 0.45 25.81
N LYS A 532 11.90 0.39 24.48
CA LYS A 532 10.83 -0.01 23.56
C LYS A 532 10.45 -1.48 23.71
N ILE A 533 11.43 -2.37 23.89
CA ILE A 533 11.18 -3.80 24.14
C ILE A 533 10.33 -3.97 25.40
N LEU A 534 10.65 -3.24 26.45
CA LEU A 534 9.92 -3.32 27.72
C LEU A 534 8.46 -2.89 27.56
N LEU A 535 8.21 -1.77 26.88
CA LEU A 535 6.84 -1.32 26.57
C LEU A 535 6.09 -2.28 25.64
N GLN A 536 6.79 -2.93 24.70
CA GLN A 536 6.21 -3.96 23.85
C GLN A 536 5.80 -5.20 24.64
N ILE A 537 6.64 -5.64 25.58
CA ILE A 537 6.33 -6.77 26.48
C ILE A 537 5.10 -6.44 27.31
N ASN A 538 5.05 -5.25 27.92
CA ASN A 538 3.87 -4.80 28.67
C ASN A 538 2.59 -4.87 27.83
N ALA A 539 2.62 -4.35 26.60
CA ALA A 539 1.47 -4.37 25.70
C ALA A 539 1.06 -5.79 25.28
N LYS A 540 2.03 -6.71 25.06
CA LYS A 540 1.78 -8.10 24.75
C LYS A 540 1.12 -8.86 25.90
N LEU A 541 1.44 -8.48 27.14
CA LEU A 541 0.84 -9.02 28.35
C LEU A 541 -0.51 -8.36 28.69
N GLY A 542 -1.03 -7.47 27.83
CA GLY A 542 -2.29 -6.76 28.03
C GLY A 542 -2.17 -5.54 28.94
N GLY A 543 -0.97 -4.97 29.09
CA GLY A 543 -0.76 -3.69 29.77
C GLY A 543 -0.95 -2.49 28.85
N ILE A 544 -1.16 -1.31 29.45
CA ILE A 544 -1.40 -0.05 28.73
C ILE A 544 -0.36 0.97 29.19
N SER A 545 0.42 1.48 28.24
CA SER A 545 1.48 2.44 28.57
C SER A 545 0.93 3.83 28.92
N TYR A 546 0.00 4.34 28.13
CA TYR A 546 -0.68 5.62 28.31
C TYR A 546 -1.95 5.66 27.46
N LYS A 547 -2.84 6.59 27.74
CA LYS A 547 -4.09 6.85 27.00
C LYS A 547 -4.18 8.32 26.57
N THR A 548 -5.04 8.61 25.61
CA THR A 548 -5.36 9.99 25.23
C THR A 548 -6.54 10.53 26.04
N ILE A 549 -6.54 11.85 26.28
CA ILE A 549 -7.71 12.54 26.80
C ILE A 549 -8.72 12.69 25.66
N ILE A 550 -9.83 12.01 25.81
CA ILE A 550 -10.89 11.99 24.83
C ILE A 550 -12.00 12.93 25.24
N ASP A 551 -12.58 13.61 24.25
CA ASP A 551 -13.71 14.49 24.43
C ASP A 551 -14.85 13.77 25.16
N LYS A 552 -15.52 14.49 26.08
CA LYS A 552 -16.64 13.95 26.87
C LYS A 552 -17.75 13.38 25.97
N GLN A 553 -18.05 14.04 24.87
CA GLN A 553 -19.06 13.58 23.91
C GLN A 553 -18.75 12.20 23.31
N ILE A 554 -17.48 11.89 23.08
CA ILE A 554 -17.04 10.57 22.60
C ILE A 554 -17.21 9.50 23.67
N LYS A 555 -16.82 9.80 24.92
CA LYS A 555 -16.94 8.88 26.06
C LYS A 555 -18.38 8.49 26.34
N GLU A 556 -19.30 9.45 26.32
CA GLU A 556 -20.72 9.24 26.58
C GLU A 556 -21.38 8.35 25.51
N ARG A 557 -20.81 8.27 24.32
CA ARG A 557 -21.32 7.48 23.18
C ARG A 557 -20.87 6.02 23.20
N LYS A 558 -20.05 5.59 24.15
CA LYS A 558 -19.58 4.21 24.29
C LYS A 558 -19.11 3.63 22.96
N ILE A 559 -18.10 4.27 22.38
CA ILE A 559 -17.62 3.96 21.03
C ILE A 559 -16.66 2.76 21.06
N MET A 560 -16.94 1.75 20.27
CA MET A 560 -15.98 0.70 19.89
C MET A 560 -15.30 1.12 18.57
N VAL A 561 -13.99 1.04 18.52
CA VAL A 561 -13.22 1.37 17.31
C VAL A 561 -12.66 0.11 16.70
N VAL A 562 -12.84 -0.07 15.40
CA VAL A 562 -12.39 -1.26 14.65
C VAL A 562 -11.42 -0.84 13.54
N GLY A 563 -10.29 -1.51 13.48
CA GLY A 563 -9.31 -1.39 12.39
C GLY A 563 -9.28 -2.65 11.55
N VAL A 564 -9.34 -2.51 10.24
CA VAL A 564 -9.30 -3.63 9.28
C VAL A 564 -8.23 -3.39 8.23
N ASP A 565 -7.31 -4.33 8.07
CA ASP A 565 -6.27 -4.31 7.04
C ASP A 565 -6.12 -5.67 6.35
N SER A 566 -5.68 -5.66 5.10
CA SER A 566 -5.38 -6.86 4.35
C SER A 566 -3.99 -6.80 3.72
N SER A 567 -3.25 -7.88 3.86
CA SER A 567 -1.91 -8.05 3.30
C SER A 567 -1.85 -9.25 2.38
N HIS A 568 -1.19 -9.10 1.23
CA HIS A 568 -1.04 -10.16 0.25
C HIS A 568 0.38 -10.72 0.26
N PHE A 569 0.49 -12.03 0.26
CA PHE A 569 1.75 -12.72 0.11
C PHE A 569 1.57 -14.00 -0.73
N ARG A 570 2.29 -14.10 -1.86
CA ARG A 570 2.13 -15.18 -2.85
C ARG A 570 0.67 -15.31 -3.33
N LYS A 571 -0.01 -16.41 -3.02
CA LYS A 571 -1.40 -16.71 -3.39
C LYS A 571 -2.39 -16.52 -2.23
N ASN A 572 -1.92 -16.06 -1.11
CA ASN A 572 -2.73 -15.89 0.08
C ASN A 572 -2.93 -14.41 0.41
N THR A 573 -4.09 -14.10 0.94
CA THR A 573 -4.42 -12.82 1.54
C THR A 573 -4.71 -13.03 3.02
N GLY A 574 -3.93 -12.37 3.87
CA GLY A 574 -4.26 -12.28 5.30
C GLY A 574 -5.12 -11.05 5.53
N ILE A 575 -6.32 -11.21 6.05
CA ILE A 575 -7.15 -10.12 6.57
C ILE A 575 -7.09 -10.16 8.09
N ALA A 576 -6.89 -9.00 8.72
CA ALA A 576 -6.87 -8.87 10.16
C ALA A 576 -7.79 -7.74 10.61
N MET A 577 -8.46 -7.99 11.71
CA MET A 577 -9.41 -7.09 12.35
C MET A 577 -9.02 -6.95 13.82
N VAL A 578 -9.00 -5.70 14.30
CA VAL A 578 -8.65 -5.35 15.67
C VAL A 578 -9.69 -4.37 16.18
N SER A 579 -10.37 -4.71 17.27
CA SER A 579 -11.35 -3.82 17.93
C SER A 579 -10.88 -3.40 19.32
N THR A 580 -11.20 -2.18 19.71
CA THR A 580 -11.03 -1.76 21.10
C THR A 580 -12.15 -2.35 21.95
N ILE A 581 -11.81 -2.76 23.17
CA ILE A 581 -12.77 -3.33 24.13
C ILE A 581 -12.89 -2.49 25.42
N ASP A 582 -12.24 -1.34 25.49
CA ASP A 582 -12.26 -0.44 26.64
C ASP A 582 -12.33 1.04 26.24
N ASP A 583 -12.53 1.92 27.19
CA ASP A 583 -12.64 3.37 27.00
C ASP A 583 -11.28 4.08 26.93
N SER A 584 -10.18 3.37 27.10
CA SER A 584 -8.83 3.88 26.82
C SER A 584 -8.44 3.80 25.36
N PHE A 585 -9.19 3.01 24.55
CA PHE A 585 -8.91 2.65 23.16
C PHE A 585 -7.55 1.98 22.95
N ALA A 586 -7.03 1.30 23.97
CA ALA A 586 -5.71 0.69 23.99
C ALA A 586 -5.72 -0.80 24.37
N ASP A 587 -6.87 -1.35 24.79
CA ASP A 587 -7.09 -2.78 25.00
C ASP A 587 -7.88 -3.36 23.84
N PHE A 588 -7.49 -4.56 23.33
CA PHE A 588 -7.95 -5.04 22.03
C PHE A 588 -8.44 -6.49 22.05
N TYR A 589 -9.45 -6.73 21.22
CA TYR A 589 -9.82 -8.03 20.71
C TYR A 589 -9.40 -8.14 19.24
N ASN A 590 -8.79 -9.26 18.85
CA ASN A 590 -8.19 -9.47 17.54
C ASN A 590 -8.70 -10.75 16.90
N LYS A 591 -8.86 -10.71 15.58
CA LYS A 591 -9.09 -11.87 14.75
C LYS A 591 -8.47 -11.66 13.38
N GLU A 592 -7.94 -12.72 12.80
CA GLU A 592 -7.45 -12.71 11.44
C GLU A 592 -7.89 -13.97 10.71
N GLN A 593 -7.74 -13.93 9.38
CA GLN A 593 -8.07 -15.05 8.52
C GLN A 593 -7.16 -15.08 7.29
N ILE A 594 -6.74 -16.29 6.87
CA ILE A 594 -6.00 -16.51 5.63
C ILE A 594 -6.96 -16.95 4.53
N ILE A 595 -7.07 -16.13 3.48
CA ILE A 595 -7.93 -16.36 2.33
C ILE A 595 -7.07 -16.67 1.12
N LYS A 596 -7.36 -17.78 0.44
CA LYS A 596 -6.70 -18.16 -0.82
C LYS A 596 -7.18 -17.27 -1.99
N GLU A 597 -6.32 -17.09 -3.01
CA GLU A 597 -6.61 -16.21 -4.18
C GLU A 597 -7.91 -16.58 -4.90
N ASP A 598 -8.27 -17.85 -4.95
CA ASP A 598 -9.50 -18.36 -5.56
C ASP A 598 -10.79 -18.13 -4.75
N LYS A 599 -10.66 -17.66 -3.50
CA LYS A 599 -11.75 -17.37 -2.57
C LYS A 599 -11.78 -15.92 -2.10
N ILE A 600 -11.20 -15.01 -2.88
CA ILE A 600 -11.02 -13.59 -2.51
C ILE A 600 -12.35 -12.89 -2.19
N GLU A 601 -13.46 -13.37 -2.75
CA GLU A 601 -14.81 -12.85 -2.49
C GLU A 601 -15.26 -13.02 -1.04
N GLN A 602 -14.65 -13.95 -0.29
CA GLN A 602 -14.97 -14.15 1.12
C GLN A 602 -14.55 -12.97 2.02
N ILE A 603 -13.64 -12.11 1.53
CA ILE A 603 -13.17 -10.93 2.29
C ILE A 603 -14.34 -10.04 2.72
N GLN A 604 -15.37 -9.89 1.89
CA GLN A 604 -16.52 -9.02 2.15
C GLN A 604 -17.39 -9.45 3.35
N PHE A 605 -17.25 -10.69 3.81
CA PHE A 605 -17.99 -11.22 4.96
C PHE A 605 -17.17 -11.25 6.26
N CYS A 606 -15.86 -11.08 6.19
CA CYS A 606 -14.98 -11.21 7.36
C CYS A 606 -15.30 -10.17 8.44
N VAL A 607 -15.60 -8.93 8.04
CA VAL A 607 -15.80 -7.83 9.00
C VAL A 607 -17.12 -8.02 9.76
N SER A 608 -18.19 -8.39 9.09
CA SER A 608 -19.49 -8.66 9.75
C SER A 608 -19.39 -9.83 10.72
N SER A 609 -18.77 -10.93 10.31
CA SER A 609 -18.50 -12.08 11.19
C SER A 609 -17.65 -11.70 12.41
N PHE A 610 -16.64 -10.85 12.21
CA PHE A 610 -15.82 -10.37 13.33
C PHE A 610 -16.63 -9.53 14.32
N LEU A 611 -17.53 -8.66 13.85
CA LEU A 611 -18.34 -7.80 14.72
C LEU A 611 -19.27 -8.62 15.62
N GLU A 612 -19.84 -9.73 15.13
CA GLU A 612 -20.66 -10.63 15.93
C GLU A 612 -19.90 -11.23 17.13
N GLU A 613 -18.59 -11.38 17.02
CA GLU A 613 -17.72 -11.85 18.10
C GLU A 613 -17.18 -10.70 18.97
N ALA A 614 -16.84 -9.56 18.36
CA ALA A 614 -16.23 -8.43 19.04
C ALA A 614 -17.20 -7.66 19.96
N ILE A 615 -18.47 -7.53 19.55
CA ILE A 615 -19.49 -6.86 20.36
C ILE A 615 -19.67 -7.51 21.73
N PRO A 616 -19.81 -8.85 21.85
CA PRO A 616 -19.85 -9.54 23.15
C PRO A 616 -18.58 -9.33 23.98
N GLN A 617 -17.38 -9.26 23.37
CA GLN A 617 -16.13 -8.99 24.10
C GLN A 617 -16.14 -7.58 24.71
N TYR A 618 -16.59 -6.58 23.95
CA TYR A 618 -16.79 -5.23 24.47
C TYR A 618 -17.80 -5.21 25.64
N GLU A 619 -18.96 -5.89 25.48
CA GLU A 619 -20.00 -5.97 26.49
C GLU A 619 -19.50 -6.66 27.78
N ASN A 620 -18.77 -7.75 27.66
CA ASN A 620 -18.17 -8.45 28.80
C ASN A 620 -17.25 -7.55 29.61
N LYS A 621 -16.45 -6.72 28.93
CA LYS A 621 -15.47 -5.82 29.56
C LYS A 621 -16.17 -4.61 30.21
N ASN A 622 -17.10 -3.98 29.54
CA ASN A 622 -17.73 -2.71 29.95
C ASN A 622 -19.06 -2.89 30.67
N LYS A 623 -19.64 -4.13 30.71
CA LYS A 623 -20.96 -4.44 31.22
C LYS A 623 -22.13 -3.79 30.48
N GLU A 624 -21.86 -3.21 29.31
CA GLU A 624 -22.82 -2.64 28.37
C GLU A 624 -22.30 -2.78 26.93
N LYS A 625 -23.24 -2.86 25.98
CA LYS A 625 -22.89 -2.89 24.55
C LYS A 625 -22.36 -1.54 24.08
N PRO A 626 -21.51 -1.51 23.04
CA PRO A 626 -21.17 -0.24 22.40
C PRO A 626 -22.43 0.37 21.80
N ARG A 627 -22.59 1.69 21.91
CA ARG A 627 -23.68 2.44 21.27
C ARG A 627 -23.34 2.85 19.86
N SER A 628 -22.04 2.92 19.57
CA SER A 628 -21.53 3.31 18.26
C SER A 628 -20.25 2.54 17.91
N ILE A 629 -20.05 2.27 16.61
CA ILE A 629 -18.84 1.63 16.09
C ILE A 629 -18.22 2.50 15.01
N ILE A 630 -16.91 2.79 15.10
CA ILE A 630 -16.16 3.44 14.03
C ILE A 630 -15.22 2.41 13.41
N ILE A 631 -15.45 2.10 12.13
CA ILE A 631 -14.68 1.13 11.38
C ILE A 631 -13.73 1.86 10.44
N TYR A 632 -12.43 1.69 10.65
CA TYR A 632 -11.38 2.16 9.74
C TYR A 632 -10.91 1.01 8.85
N ARG A 633 -11.07 1.13 7.54
CA ARG A 633 -10.76 0.11 6.53
C ARG A 633 -9.60 0.54 5.64
N GLN A 634 -8.48 -0.19 5.69
CA GLN A 634 -7.34 -0.02 4.82
C GLN A 634 -7.24 -1.18 3.81
N GLY A 635 -6.42 -1.02 2.77
CA GLY A 635 -6.16 -2.08 1.80
C GLY A 635 -7.18 -2.19 0.66
N VAL A 636 -8.05 -1.19 0.51
CA VAL A 636 -9.06 -1.12 -0.55
C VAL A 636 -8.72 0.01 -1.51
N SER A 637 -8.84 -0.23 -2.82
CA SER A 637 -8.66 0.80 -3.84
C SER A 637 -9.98 1.53 -4.13
N ASP A 638 -9.90 2.79 -4.54
CA ASP A 638 -11.07 3.63 -4.89
C ASP A 638 -11.96 3.01 -6.00
N ASN A 639 -11.49 1.98 -6.71
CA ASN A 639 -12.18 1.33 -7.83
C ASN A 639 -13.07 0.14 -7.40
N ILE A 640 -13.10 -0.24 -6.12
CA ILE A 640 -13.84 -1.43 -5.62
C ILE A 640 -15.16 -0.99 -4.92
N LYS A 641 -15.85 0.01 -5.48
CA LYS A 641 -17.07 0.53 -4.87
C LYS A 641 -18.17 -0.53 -4.68
N ASP A 642 -18.31 -1.43 -5.65
CA ASP A 642 -19.39 -2.44 -5.59
C ASP A 642 -19.11 -3.53 -4.54
N ALA A 643 -17.85 -3.97 -4.41
CA ALA A 643 -17.47 -4.92 -3.35
C ALA A 643 -17.62 -4.31 -1.96
N LEU A 644 -17.33 -3.01 -1.81
CA LEU A 644 -17.54 -2.29 -0.55
C LEU A 644 -19.01 -2.17 -0.17
N LYS A 645 -19.91 -2.03 -1.13
CA LYS A 645 -21.35 -2.00 -0.85
C LYS A 645 -21.81 -3.27 -0.15
N VAL A 646 -21.39 -4.44 -0.63
CA VAL A 646 -21.74 -5.72 -0.01
C VAL A 646 -21.16 -5.80 1.41
N GLU A 647 -19.90 -5.44 1.64
CA GLU A 647 -19.28 -5.41 2.98
C GLU A 647 -20.06 -4.48 3.92
N ILE A 648 -20.40 -3.26 3.48
CA ILE A 648 -21.16 -2.29 4.28
C ILE A 648 -22.58 -2.80 4.59
N GLN A 649 -23.28 -3.44 3.63
CA GLN A 649 -24.61 -4.01 3.86
C GLN A 649 -24.61 -5.10 4.93
N GLN A 650 -23.60 -5.96 4.91
CA GLN A 650 -23.44 -7.02 5.93
C GLN A 650 -23.17 -6.41 7.32
N ILE A 651 -22.31 -5.39 7.40
CA ILE A 651 -22.04 -4.67 8.64
C ILE A 651 -23.30 -3.97 9.15
N GLU A 652 -24.05 -3.32 8.26
CA GLU A 652 -25.30 -2.64 8.60
C GLU A 652 -26.31 -3.60 9.23
N GLN A 653 -26.42 -4.82 8.69
CA GLN A 653 -27.32 -5.84 9.25
C GLN A 653 -26.92 -6.21 10.68
N VAL A 654 -25.63 -6.45 10.94
CA VAL A 654 -25.12 -6.75 12.28
C VAL A 654 -25.40 -5.59 13.24
N CYS A 655 -25.08 -4.36 12.83
CA CYS A 655 -25.30 -3.18 13.66
C CYS A 655 -26.80 -2.94 13.97
N LYS A 656 -27.69 -3.18 13.01
CA LYS A 656 -29.15 -3.12 13.22
C LYS A 656 -29.63 -4.15 14.25
N ASN A 657 -29.16 -5.39 14.16
CA ASN A 657 -29.51 -6.46 15.10
C ASN A 657 -29.16 -6.09 16.55
N HIS A 658 -28.08 -5.34 16.75
CA HIS A 658 -27.61 -4.89 18.07
C HIS A 658 -28.03 -3.46 18.44
N SER A 659 -28.80 -2.74 17.59
CA SER A 659 -29.17 -1.33 17.75
C SER A 659 -27.97 -0.38 17.90
N ILE A 660 -26.93 -0.61 17.12
CA ILE A 660 -25.67 0.13 17.13
C ILE A 660 -25.59 1.05 15.90
N LEU A 661 -25.18 2.31 16.10
CA LEU A 661 -24.85 3.23 15.02
C LEU A 661 -23.38 3.01 14.57
N PHE A 662 -23.06 3.31 13.30
CA PHE A 662 -21.68 3.16 12.87
C PHE A 662 -21.24 4.18 11.80
N TYR A 663 -19.92 4.40 11.73
CA TYR A 663 -19.22 5.01 10.60
C TYR A 663 -18.27 4.00 9.97
N TYR A 664 -18.22 4.00 8.62
CA TYR A 664 -17.28 3.21 7.84
C TYR A 664 -16.33 4.16 7.08
N ILE A 665 -15.06 4.17 7.49
CA ILE A 665 -14.04 5.13 7.05
C ILE A 665 -12.95 4.41 6.26
N LEU A 666 -12.81 4.75 4.99
CA LEU A 666 -11.72 4.28 4.14
C LEU A 666 -10.44 5.05 4.45
N VAL A 667 -9.33 4.34 4.60
CA VAL A 667 -8.03 4.92 4.95
C VAL A 667 -7.02 4.70 3.82
N ASN A 668 -6.48 5.80 3.28
CA ASN A 668 -5.47 5.75 2.22
C ASN A 668 -4.18 6.47 2.65
N THR A 669 -3.14 5.67 2.91
CA THR A 669 -1.79 6.17 3.27
C THR A 669 -0.90 6.43 2.05
N LYS A 670 -1.34 6.03 0.85
CA LYS A 670 -0.58 6.16 -0.41
C LYS A 670 -1.12 7.31 -1.28
N THR A 671 -1.66 8.35 -0.65
CA THR A 671 -2.13 9.53 -1.37
C THR A 671 -1.02 10.21 -2.18
N THR A 672 -1.39 10.79 -3.31
CA THR A 672 -0.49 11.56 -4.16
C THR A 672 -0.41 13.04 -3.77
N PHE A 673 -1.30 13.50 -2.90
CA PHE A 673 -1.32 14.87 -2.40
C PHE A 673 -0.10 15.15 -1.51
N LYS A 674 0.42 16.38 -1.63
CA LYS A 674 1.49 16.93 -0.81
C LYS A 674 1.11 18.34 -0.40
N PHE A 675 1.21 18.62 0.89
CA PHE A 675 0.94 19.93 1.46
C PHE A 675 2.22 20.57 1.97
N PHE A 676 2.39 21.86 1.72
CA PHE A 676 3.54 22.64 2.15
C PHE A 676 3.09 23.97 2.70
N GLU A 677 3.76 24.47 3.74
CA GLU A 677 3.65 25.84 4.22
C GLU A 677 4.80 26.64 3.61
N LYS A 678 4.62 27.97 3.45
CA LYS A 678 5.65 28.88 2.93
C LYS A 678 6.03 29.90 3.98
N ALA A 679 7.32 30.09 4.20
CA ALA A 679 7.86 31.16 5.02
C ALA A 679 8.99 31.86 4.24
N GLY A 680 8.79 33.13 3.95
CA GLY A 680 9.65 33.88 3.02
C GLY A 680 9.65 33.23 1.65
N ASN A 681 10.83 32.86 1.16
CA ASN A 681 11.02 32.18 -0.16
C ASN A 681 11.13 30.65 -0.05
N SER A 682 11.00 30.08 1.13
CA SER A 682 11.20 28.65 1.38
C SER A 682 9.90 27.94 1.72
N TYR A 683 9.83 26.65 1.27
CA TYR A 683 8.72 25.76 1.55
C TYR A 683 9.11 24.73 2.61
N PHE A 684 8.18 24.42 3.50
CA PHE A 684 8.37 23.51 4.62
C PHE A 684 7.26 22.45 4.66
N ASN A 685 7.57 21.30 5.28
CA ASN A 685 6.52 20.36 5.65
C ASN A 685 5.62 20.98 6.71
N PRO A 686 4.30 20.75 6.64
CA PRO A 686 3.38 21.21 7.67
C PRO A 686 3.69 20.58 9.02
N ASN A 687 3.32 21.28 10.08
CA ASN A 687 3.38 20.73 11.43
C ASN A 687 2.48 19.50 11.61
N ALA A 688 2.83 18.64 12.58
CA ALA A 688 1.96 17.56 13.00
C ALA A 688 0.61 18.12 13.48
N GLY A 689 -0.47 17.44 13.12
CA GLY A 689 -1.83 17.92 13.40
C GLY A 689 -2.47 18.74 12.29
N LEU A 690 -1.81 18.92 11.12
CA LEU A 690 -2.48 19.55 9.98
C LEU A 690 -3.72 18.71 9.58
N LEU A 691 -4.85 19.38 9.49
CA LEU A 691 -6.14 18.88 8.99
C LEU A 691 -6.53 19.67 7.73
N VAL A 692 -6.97 18.98 6.68
CA VAL A 692 -7.53 19.59 5.46
C VAL A 692 -8.88 18.93 5.16
N THR A 693 -9.94 19.73 5.23
CA THR A 693 -11.33 19.29 5.07
C THR A 693 -12.04 19.98 3.90
N ASP A 694 -11.46 21.11 3.41
CA ASP A 694 -12.09 22.00 2.46
C ASP A 694 -11.17 22.25 1.28
N GLU A 695 -11.66 22.94 0.25
CA GLU A 695 -10.96 23.39 -0.96
C GLU A 695 -10.27 22.30 -1.79
N VAL A 696 -9.53 21.35 -1.14
CA VAL A 696 -8.76 20.28 -1.78
C VAL A 696 -9.49 18.94 -1.74
N THR A 697 -10.49 18.80 -0.87
CA THR A 697 -11.33 17.62 -0.72
C THR A 697 -12.43 17.58 -1.77
N SER A 698 -13.09 16.42 -1.91
CA SER A 698 -14.24 16.27 -2.79
C SER A 698 -15.39 17.18 -2.37
N ARG A 699 -16.07 17.77 -3.35
CA ARG A 699 -17.25 18.61 -3.11
C ARG A 699 -18.42 17.86 -2.48
N ASN A 700 -18.62 16.60 -2.87
CA ASN A 700 -19.83 15.83 -2.59
C ASN A 700 -19.64 14.68 -1.61
N GLN A 701 -18.42 14.49 -1.08
CA GLN A 701 -18.11 13.36 -0.20
C GLN A 701 -17.43 13.86 1.05
N PHE A 702 -17.76 13.25 2.18
CA PHE A 702 -17.09 13.56 3.43
C PHE A 702 -15.72 12.91 3.46
N GLU A 703 -14.70 13.70 3.15
CA GLU A 703 -13.31 13.28 3.22
C GLU A 703 -12.43 14.35 3.87
N PHE A 704 -11.34 13.91 4.46
CA PHE A 704 -10.35 14.79 5.06
C PHE A 704 -8.95 14.20 4.98
N PHE A 705 -7.95 15.07 5.04
CA PHE A 705 -6.54 14.67 5.14
C PHE A 705 -6.00 15.07 6.50
N ILE A 706 -5.20 14.18 7.11
CA ILE A 706 -4.45 14.49 8.32
C ILE A 706 -2.97 14.24 8.07
N GLN A 707 -2.13 15.16 8.55
CA GLN A 707 -0.68 14.96 8.71
C GLN A 707 -0.38 14.74 10.19
N PRO A 708 -0.40 13.48 10.70
CA PRO A 708 -0.27 13.24 12.13
C PRO A 708 1.15 13.42 12.66
N GLN A 709 2.16 13.22 11.81
CA GLN A 709 3.57 13.17 12.20
C GLN A 709 4.33 14.38 11.70
N GLN A 710 5.26 14.89 12.53
CA GLN A 710 6.29 15.81 12.06
C GLN A 710 7.31 15.08 11.20
N VAL A 711 7.59 15.59 10.01
CA VAL A 711 8.55 15.00 9.06
C VAL A 711 9.74 15.94 8.90
N THR A 712 10.93 15.48 9.33
CA THR A 712 12.16 16.25 9.27
C THR A 712 13.00 15.98 8.02
N GLY A 713 12.78 14.87 7.32
CA GLY A 713 13.52 14.50 6.12
C GLY A 713 12.64 14.14 4.95
N GLY A 714 12.84 14.80 3.82
CA GLY A 714 12.00 14.64 2.62
C GLY A 714 10.68 15.40 2.72
N SER A 715 9.69 15.06 1.87
CA SER A 715 8.36 15.68 1.88
C SER A 715 7.33 14.81 2.59
N ALA A 716 6.55 15.40 3.47
CA ALA A 716 5.48 14.75 4.19
C ALA A 716 4.43 14.14 3.24
N THR A 717 3.80 13.05 3.67
CA THR A 717 2.67 12.44 2.95
C THR A 717 1.50 12.34 3.92
N PRO A 718 0.42 13.08 3.73
CA PRO A 718 -0.76 13.00 4.59
C PRO A 718 -1.45 11.65 4.42
N THR A 719 -2.31 11.31 5.36
CA THR A 719 -3.25 10.20 5.23
C THR A 719 -4.61 10.78 4.85
N ARG A 720 -5.25 10.21 3.83
CA ARG A 720 -6.63 10.55 3.42
C ARG A 720 -7.58 9.60 4.11
N PHE A 721 -8.61 10.16 4.70
CA PHE A 721 -9.75 9.47 5.29
C PHE A 721 -10.99 9.85 4.50
N HIS A 722 -11.78 8.85 4.10
CA HIS A 722 -13.04 9.04 3.41
C HIS A 722 -14.13 8.32 4.19
N VAL A 723 -15.05 9.07 4.78
CA VAL A 723 -16.21 8.53 5.49
C VAL A 723 -17.22 8.05 4.45
N ALA A 724 -17.10 6.77 4.08
CA ALA A 724 -17.86 6.20 2.99
C ALA A 724 -19.33 5.95 3.34
N TYR A 725 -19.61 5.59 4.60
CA TYR A 725 -20.95 5.36 5.10
C TYR A 725 -21.06 5.77 6.56
N GLY A 726 -22.27 6.17 6.99
CA GLY A 726 -22.50 6.44 8.39
C GLY A 726 -23.94 6.89 8.69
N ASN A 727 -24.42 6.50 9.86
CA ASN A 727 -25.71 6.88 10.40
C ASN A 727 -25.61 7.56 11.79
N MET A 728 -24.39 7.95 12.18
CA MET A 728 -24.13 8.76 13.37
C MET A 728 -24.32 10.26 13.07
N ASN A 729 -24.53 11.08 14.10
CA ASN A 729 -24.85 12.50 14.00
C ASN A 729 -23.80 13.44 14.61
N PHE A 730 -22.53 13.05 14.54
CA PHE A 730 -21.40 13.84 15.09
C PHE A 730 -20.15 13.83 14.18
N PRO A 731 -20.31 14.23 12.91
CA PRO A 731 -19.18 14.21 11.95
C PRO A 731 -18.06 15.19 12.33
N GLU A 732 -18.37 16.26 13.08
CA GLU A 732 -17.44 17.32 13.47
C GLU A 732 -16.27 16.85 14.31
N ILE A 733 -16.46 15.82 15.15
CA ILE A 733 -15.42 15.33 16.05
C ILE A 733 -14.55 14.23 15.44
N ILE A 734 -14.96 13.63 14.32
CA ILE A 734 -14.28 12.49 13.69
C ILE A 734 -12.82 12.79 13.31
N PRO A 735 -12.49 13.94 12.69
CA PRO A 735 -11.09 14.23 12.35
C PRO A 735 -10.19 14.33 13.58
N LYS A 736 -10.63 15.01 14.65
CA LYS A 736 -9.84 15.13 15.89
C LYS A 736 -9.69 13.78 16.58
N PHE A 737 -10.75 13.00 16.71
CA PHE A 737 -10.70 11.66 17.29
C PHE A 737 -9.76 10.73 16.49
N THR A 738 -9.84 10.77 15.16
CA THR A 738 -8.92 10.04 14.28
C THR A 738 -7.45 10.42 14.54
N TYR A 739 -7.19 11.72 14.73
CA TYR A 739 -5.85 12.22 15.06
C TYR A 739 -5.38 11.74 16.45
N ASP A 740 -6.26 11.78 17.44
CA ASP A 740 -5.93 11.35 18.81
C ASP A 740 -5.53 9.86 18.85
N LEU A 741 -6.26 9.00 18.12
CA LEU A 741 -5.93 7.57 17.99
C LEU A 741 -4.58 7.30 17.32
N CYS A 742 -4.02 8.24 16.57
CA CYS A 742 -2.67 8.11 16.01
C CYS A 742 -1.54 8.21 17.06
N HIS A 743 -1.84 8.59 18.31
CA HIS A 743 -0.84 8.82 19.36
C HIS A 743 -0.68 7.65 20.33
N ILE A 744 -1.57 6.66 20.31
CA ILE A 744 -1.64 5.58 21.31
C ILE A 744 -1.27 4.20 20.76
N TYR A 745 -0.40 4.13 19.77
CA TYR A 745 0.08 2.86 19.22
C TYR A 745 1.20 2.28 20.10
N SER A 746 0.93 1.17 20.77
CA SER A 746 1.80 0.55 21.80
C SER A 746 3.20 0.16 21.31
N ASN A 747 3.36 -0.11 20.02
CA ASN A 747 4.66 -0.50 19.44
C ASN A 747 5.60 0.69 19.12
N TRP A 748 5.14 1.92 19.31
CA TRP A 748 5.88 3.15 19.01
C TRP A 748 5.43 4.31 19.88
N GLN A 749 6.33 4.88 20.68
CA GLN A 749 6.05 6.01 21.58
C GLN A 749 5.72 7.34 20.88
N GLY A 750 5.95 7.44 19.58
CA GLY A 750 5.61 8.63 18.81
C GLY A 750 4.28 8.50 18.12
N THR A 751 3.87 9.57 17.45
CA THR A 751 2.67 9.57 16.60
C THR A 751 2.87 8.67 15.38
N VAL A 752 1.87 7.89 15.02
CA VAL A 752 1.83 7.09 13.79
C VAL A 752 0.88 7.74 12.76
N ARG A 753 0.97 7.32 11.50
CA ARG A 753 0.23 7.94 10.39
C ARG A 753 -1.25 7.60 10.33
N ILE A 754 -1.67 6.57 11.05
CA ILE A 754 -3.03 5.99 11.04
C ILE A 754 -3.43 5.61 12.46
N PRO A 755 -4.71 5.53 12.78
CA PRO A 755 -5.19 5.07 14.09
C PRO A 755 -4.55 3.76 14.55
N ASN A 756 -4.33 3.63 15.85
CA ASN A 756 -3.67 2.49 16.47
C ASN A 756 -4.31 1.14 16.09
N VAL A 757 -5.63 1.06 16.01
CA VAL A 757 -6.36 -0.17 15.61
C VAL A 757 -5.99 -0.63 14.19
N ILE A 758 -5.89 0.31 13.22
CA ILE A 758 -5.44 -0.04 11.86
C ILE A 758 -3.97 -0.42 11.86
N LYS A 759 -3.16 0.30 12.63
CA LYS A 759 -1.73 0.01 12.70
C LYS A 759 -1.47 -1.37 13.29
N SER A 760 -2.29 -1.78 14.24
CA SER A 760 -2.30 -3.11 14.82
C SER A 760 -2.79 -4.16 13.81
N ALA A 761 -3.90 -3.91 13.10
CA ALA A 761 -4.38 -4.78 12.03
C ALA A 761 -3.35 -4.96 10.90
N GLU A 762 -2.67 -3.87 10.48
CA GLU A 762 -1.57 -3.93 9.51
C GLU A 762 -0.41 -4.82 9.98
N LYS A 763 -0.07 -4.76 11.26
CA LYS A 763 0.98 -5.61 11.84
C LYS A 763 0.53 -7.07 11.87
N LEU A 764 -0.70 -7.33 12.31
CA LEU A 764 -1.28 -8.67 12.44
C LEU A 764 -1.44 -9.33 11.06
N SER A 765 -2.06 -8.65 10.08
CA SER A 765 -2.26 -9.20 8.72
C SER A 765 -0.94 -9.62 8.05
N LYS A 766 0.12 -8.82 8.26
CA LYS A 766 1.48 -9.13 7.76
C LYS A 766 2.10 -10.30 8.52
N MET A 767 1.93 -10.36 9.84
CA MET A 767 2.43 -11.45 10.67
C MET A 767 1.82 -12.77 10.18
N THR A 768 0.51 -12.83 10.07
CA THR A 768 -0.26 -14.02 9.68
C THR A 768 0.13 -14.53 8.29
N VAL A 769 0.12 -13.68 7.25
CA VAL A 769 0.32 -14.17 5.87
C VAL A 769 1.78 -14.27 5.46
N LYS A 770 2.66 -13.40 5.97
CA LYS A 770 4.06 -13.32 5.51
C LYS A 770 5.04 -14.02 6.44
N ASN A 771 4.84 -13.93 7.75
CA ASN A 771 5.80 -14.44 8.73
C ASN A 771 5.47 -15.86 9.19
N THR A 772 4.27 -16.10 9.70
CA THR A 772 3.88 -17.40 10.23
C THR A 772 3.23 -18.31 9.18
N GLY A 773 2.45 -17.76 8.27
CA GLY A 773 1.64 -18.53 7.32
C GLY A 773 0.46 -19.25 7.97
N GLU A 774 0.18 -18.98 9.24
CA GLU A 774 -0.89 -19.55 10.07
C GLU A 774 -1.57 -18.44 10.90
N GLU A 775 -2.81 -18.70 11.31
CA GLU A 775 -3.61 -17.82 12.19
C GLU A 775 -3.13 -17.93 13.65
N LEU A 776 -3.39 -16.91 14.46
CA LEU A 776 -3.05 -16.92 15.89
C LEU A 776 -3.81 -18.00 16.64
N ASN A 777 -3.18 -18.51 17.69
CA ASN A 777 -3.90 -19.35 18.66
C ASN A 777 -5.03 -18.53 19.32
N PRO A 778 -6.25 -19.09 19.44
CA PRO A 778 -7.40 -18.40 20.03
C PRO A 778 -7.15 -17.81 21.44
N ASN A 779 -6.26 -18.41 22.21
CA ASN A 779 -5.88 -17.91 23.55
C ASN A 779 -5.18 -16.52 23.49
N LEU A 780 -4.70 -16.10 22.32
CA LEU A 780 -4.06 -14.81 22.09
C LEU A 780 -4.95 -13.79 21.38
N SER A 781 -6.25 -14.04 21.31
CA SER A 781 -7.24 -13.13 20.70
C SER A 781 -7.40 -11.81 21.45
N LEU A 782 -7.05 -11.75 22.73
CA LEU A 782 -7.02 -10.55 23.55
C LEU A 782 -5.61 -9.96 23.64
N GLY A 783 -5.51 -8.62 23.67
CA GLY A 783 -4.24 -7.91 23.77
C GLY A 783 -3.49 -7.79 22.44
N GLN A 784 -2.14 -7.72 22.50
CA GLN A 784 -1.30 -7.40 21.34
C GLN A 784 -0.09 -8.36 21.22
N SER A 785 -0.28 -9.64 21.37
CA SER A 785 0.78 -10.66 21.35
C SER A 785 1.65 -10.66 20.08
N TYR A 786 1.09 -10.21 18.98
CA TYR A 786 1.71 -10.13 17.64
C TYR A 786 2.67 -8.94 17.43
N LEU A 787 2.84 -8.02 18.36
CA LEU A 787 3.72 -6.85 18.28
C LEU A 787 5.23 -7.18 18.14
#